data_69f6d5fbd80fcc39ebe4e51fa3784ce6
#
_entry.id   69f6d5fbd80fcc39ebe4e51fa3784ce6
#
_cell.length_a   1.000
_cell.length_b   1.000
_cell.length_c   1.000
_cell.angle_alpha   90.00
_cell.angle_beta   90.00
_cell.angle_gamma   90.00
#
_symmetry.space_group_name_H-M   'P 1'
#
loop_
_entity.id
_entity.type
_entity.pdbx_description
1 polymer ?
#
loop_
_entity_poly.entity_id
_entity_poly.type
_entity_poly.pdbx_seq_one_letter_code
_entity_poly.pdbx_strand_id
1 'polypeptide(L)'
;MVQSLWNVSQASEKTTGLEQLVYRSNLIGSDRSVCNIYGGNTSTKTTVKDFRGRDVEVMYVKGSGSDLGSMEAKHFTGLGLEDIRPLIERESMSDEEMVEYLGHCMIDAKHPRASIETLLHAFLPYKHVDHTHPDAIISLCCAHNGKELAKEIYGDRFVWVPYVRPGFTLSKMIAESVFSNPNAELVLMEKHGLVTWGETSEECYAQTIKIINEAEAFIEARVNEESLFGGVKHPALAADVRRQIVSRVMPTIRGAVSDSKKMILSFDDQEDVLAFVGGADSPELSQVGAACPDHLVHTKVVPLFIDWTPDAEDIEGLKAKLVEGVAAYKEQYQQYFESNKNEGDVMFEAAPRVILIPGVGMINTGKSWALSQVSGALYHRAIAVMRGATSLGQFVSLSANESYNVEYWPLELYKLSLAPAETEFSRKVAFITGGAGGIGSETARRLVSEGAHVVLADLNLEGAQKVAQEINDQYGANRAYALKMDVTDEEAVQSAYADVAVQYGGVDIIVNNAGLATSSPFDETSLKEWNLNMNVLGTGYFLVAREAFKLMKQQGIGGSMVFIGSKNSVYAGKSASAYSSAKALEAHLARCIAAEGGEYGIRVNTILPDAILQGSAIWNGSWRNERAAAYGIEPDQLEEYYRKRTTLLVNIYPRDIAEGIAFFASSKSEKTTGCMMTIDGGVPAAFTR
;
A
#
# COMPACT_ATOMS: atom_id res chain seq x y z
N MET A 1 -16.77 -23.49 -1.55
CA MET A 1 -17.21 -23.69 -0.14
C MET A 1 -16.07 -23.39 0.80
N VAL A 2 -16.31 -22.57 1.78
CA VAL A 2 -15.36 -22.19 2.82
C VAL A 2 -15.03 -23.40 3.69
N GLN A 3 -13.74 -23.64 3.93
CA GLN A 3 -13.28 -24.74 4.79
C GLN A 3 -13.21 -24.26 6.24
N SER A 4 -13.64 -25.13 7.18
CA SER A 4 -13.44 -24.86 8.60
C SER A 4 -11.95 -24.96 8.93
N LEU A 5 -11.40 -23.91 9.50
CA LEU A 5 -10.02 -23.84 9.99
C LEU A 5 -9.91 -24.13 11.50
N TRP A 6 -11.05 -24.48 12.17
CA TRP A 6 -11.06 -24.75 13.59
C TRP A 6 -10.24 -25.98 13.93
N ASN A 7 -9.31 -25.83 14.86
CA ASN A 7 -8.47 -26.92 15.37
C ASN A 7 -8.71 -27.10 16.87
N VAL A 8 -9.32 -28.21 17.26
CA VAL A 8 -9.70 -28.51 18.64
C VAL A 8 -8.51 -28.52 19.60
N SER A 9 -7.34 -29.00 19.14
CA SER A 9 -6.13 -29.03 20.00
C SER A 9 -5.64 -27.61 20.27
N GLN A 10 -5.54 -26.76 19.24
CA GLN A 10 -5.14 -25.36 19.42
C GLN A 10 -6.16 -24.56 20.24
N ALA A 11 -7.45 -24.81 20.04
CA ALA A 11 -8.50 -24.15 20.79
C ALA A 11 -8.46 -24.53 22.29
N SER A 12 -8.13 -25.78 22.62
CA SER A 12 -8.04 -26.24 24.00
C SER A 12 -6.88 -25.62 24.81
N GLU A 13 -5.88 -25.07 24.12
CA GLU A 13 -4.79 -24.31 24.74
C GLU A 13 -5.22 -22.90 25.18
N LYS A 14 -6.35 -22.41 24.68
CA LYS A 14 -6.91 -21.10 25.00
C LYS A 14 -7.80 -21.19 26.22
N THR A 15 -7.28 -20.77 27.36
CA THR A 15 -7.89 -21.00 28.68
C THR A 15 -8.88 -19.93 29.11
N THR A 16 -8.78 -18.72 28.52
CA THR A 16 -9.67 -17.59 28.83
C THR A 16 -10.61 -17.28 27.68
N GLY A 17 -11.76 -16.65 27.99
CA GLY A 17 -12.71 -16.20 26.96
C GLY A 17 -12.08 -15.25 25.94
N LEU A 18 -11.16 -14.37 26.39
CA LEU A 18 -10.45 -13.43 25.51
C LEU A 18 -9.47 -14.17 24.58
N GLU A 19 -8.71 -15.15 25.06
CA GLU A 19 -7.83 -15.97 24.20
C GLU A 19 -8.59 -16.76 23.15
N GLN A 20 -9.75 -17.32 23.52
CA GLN A 20 -10.63 -18.01 22.56
C GLN A 20 -11.22 -17.03 21.54
N LEU A 21 -11.55 -15.82 21.94
CA LEU A 21 -12.02 -14.76 21.04
C LEU A 21 -10.92 -14.35 20.05
N VAL A 22 -9.67 -14.14 20.50
CA VAL A 22 -8.51 -13.86 19.63
C VAL A 22 -8.36 -14.97 18.59
N TYR A 23 -8.36 -16.24 19.04
CA TYR A 23 -8.21 -17.39 18.15
C TYR A 23 -9.32 -17.44 17.09
N ARG A 24 -10.60 -17.35 17.50
CA ARG A 24 -11.74 -17.35 16.58
C ARG A 24 -11.67 -16.20 15.58
N SER A 25 -11.34 -15.00 16.04
CA SER A 25 -11.23 -13.81 15.19
C SER A 25 -10.17 -13.97 14.11
N ASN A 26 -9.00 -14.52 14.48
CA ASN A 26 -7.93 -14.76 13.53
C ASN A 26 -8.31 -15.83 12.49
N LEU A 27 -9.06 -16.86 12.86
CA LEU A 27 -9.58 -17.84 11.89
C LEU A 27 -10.55 -17.18 10.90
N ILE A 28 -11.50 -16.37 11.39
CA ILE A 28 -12.46 -15.63 10.56
C ILE A 28 -11.74 -14.69 9.60
N GLY A 29 -10.80 -13.89 10.11
CA GLY A 29 -10.11 -12.87 9.31
C GLY A 29 -9.01 -13.42 8.40
N SER A 30 -8.58 -14.70 8.57
CA SER A 30 -7.58 -15.33 7.70
C SER A 30 -8.14 -15.69 6.32
N ASP A 31 -9.44 -15.89 6.20
CA ASP A 31 -10.14 -16.13 4.94
C ASP A 31 -10.91 -14.88 4.53
N ARG A 32 -10.44 -14.21 3.47
CA ARG A 32 -11.02 -12.95 2.99
C ARG A 32 -12.38 -13.11 2.32
N SER A 33 -12.76 -14.32 1.93
CA SER A 33 -14.12 -14.63 1.47
C SER A 33 -15.14 -14.73 2.62
N VAL A 34 -14.66 -14.92 3.86
CA VAL A 34 -15.45 -14.92 5.10
C VAL A 34 -15.56 -13.53 5.70
N CYS A 35 -14.45 -12.80 5.69
CA CYS A 35 -14.44 -11.43 6.19
C CYS A 35 -13.39 -10.59 5.47
N ASN A 36 -13.81 -9.50 4.84
CA ASN A 36 -12.94 -8.58 4.13
C ASN A 36 -11.93 -7.90 5.07
N ILE A 37 -10.89 -7.31 4.49
CA ILE A 37 -9.85 -6.61 5.27
C ILE A 37 -10.48 -5.41 6.00
N TYR A 38 -10.18 -5.28 7.29
CA TYR A 38 -10.72 -4.30 8.24
C TYR A 38 -12.21 -4.45 8.57
N GLY A 39 -12.98 -5.26 7.85
CA GLY A 39 -14.40 -5.47 8.06
C GLY A 39 -14.72 -6.35 9.27
N GLY A 40 -16.01 -6.38 9.60
CA GLY A 40 -16.57 -7.22 10.64
C GLY A 40 -16.03 -6.98 12.06
N ASN A 41 -16.64 -7.64 13.01
CA ASN A 41 -16.20 -7.66 14.41
C ASN A 41 -16.75 -8.88 15.15
N THR A 42 -16.06 -9.25 16.21
CA THR A 42 -16.37 -10.44 17.02
C THR A 42 -16.39 -10.08 18.48
N SER A 43 -17.17 -10.79 19.27
CA SER A 43 -17.25 -10.56 20.71
C SER A 43 -17.38 -11.82 21.54
N THR A 44 -17.09 -11.71 22.83
CA THR A 44 -17.38 -12.71 23.85
C THR A 44 -17.81 -12.03 25.15
N LYS A 45 -18.81 -12.59 25.80
CA LYS A 45 -19.25 -12.19 27.14
C LYS A 45 -18.66 -13.14 28.18
N THR A 46 -18.12 -12.59 29.25
CA THR A 46 -17.43 -13.36 30.30
C THR A 46 -17.46 -12.57 31.62
N THR A 47 -17.21 -13.28 32.72
CA THR A 47 -17.06 -12.65 34.03
C THR A 47 -15.59 -12.45 34.33
N VAL A 48 -15.23 -11.24 34.78
CA VAL A 48 -13.87 -10.91 35.21
C VAL A 48 -13.87 -10.23 36.58
N LYS A 49 -12.73 -10.21 37.26
CA LYS A 49 -12.56 -9.41 38.47
C LYS A 49 -12.25 -7.97 38.08
N ASP A 50 -13.04 -7.00 38.61
CA ASP A 50 -12.69 -5.59 38.51
C ASP A 50 -11.50 -5.25 39.44
N PHE A 51 -11.02 -4.00 39.38
CA PHE A 51 -9.92 -3.53 40.23
C PHE A 51 -10.24 -3.54 41.73
N ARG A 52 -11.50 -3.75 42.15
CA ARG A 52 -11.92 -3.93 43.53
C ARG A 52 -12.07 -5.40 43.92
N GLY A 53 -11.78 -6.33 42.98
CA GLY A 53 -11.92 -7.78 43.18
C GLY A 53 -13.35 -8.31 43.06
N ARG A 54 -14.31 -7.52 42.57
CA ARG A 54 -15.70 -7.92 42.36
C ARG A 54 -15.85 -8.64 41.02
N ASP A 55 -16.69 -9.66 40.97
CA ASP A 55 -17.09 -10.26 39.72
C ASP A 55 -18.00 -9.29 38.95
N VAL A 56 -17.61 -8.96 37.71
CA VAL A 56 -18.37 -8.12 36.79
C VAL A 56 -18.52 -8.80 35.45
N GLU A 57 -19.71 -8.69 34.88
CA GLU A 57 -19.97 -9.21 33.53
C GLU A 57 -19.44 -8.22 32.48
N VAL A 58 -18.55 -8.70 31.63
CA VAL A 58 -17.85 -7.92 30.63
C VAL A 58 -18.01 -8.53 29.26
N MET A 59 -18.21 -7.68 28.26
CA MET A 59 -18.08 -8.05 26.87
C MET A 59 -16.74 -7.56 26.33
N TYR A 60 -15.94 -8.48 25.78
CA TYR A 60 -14.81 -8.12 24.92
C TYR A 60 -15.30 -8.06 23.48
N VAL A 61 -15.03 -6.97 22.79
CA VAL A 61 -15.38 -6.73 21.39
C VAL A 61 -14.20 -6.09 20.65
N LYS A 62 -14.07 -6.35 19.35
CA LYS A 62 -13.02 -5.75 18.50
C LYS A 62 -12.98 -4.23 18.68
N GLY A 63 -11.77 -3.71 18.89
CA GLY A 63 -11.48 -2.27 18.86
C GLY A 63 -11.51 -1.71 17.43
N SER A 64 -11.82 -0.44 17.32
CA SER A 64 -11.90 0.27 16.03
C SER A 64 -10.55 0.29 15.30
N GLY A 65 -10.55 0.03 13.99
CA GLY A 65 -9.36 0.12 13.11
C GLY A 65 -8.46 -1.12 13.06
N SER A 66 -8.80 -2.21 13.77
CA SER A 66 -8.04 -3.48 13.72
C SER A 66 -8.57 -4.42 12.64
N ASP A 67 -7.71 -5.29 12.11
CA ASP A 67 -8.08 -6.36 11.16
C ASP A 67 -8.24 -7.69 11.88
N LEU A 68 -9.35 -8.43 11.62
CA LEU A 68 -9.63 -9.69 12.30
C LEU A 68 -8.55 -10.75 12.10
N GLY A 69 -7.87 -10.76 10.95
CA GLY A 69 -6.84 -11.75 10.63
C GLY A 69 -5.52 -11.57 11.41
N SER A 70 -5.36 -10.47 12.17
CA SER A 70 -4.13 -10.15 12.92
C SER A 70 -4.43 -9.66 14.34
N MET A 71 -5.53 -10.14 14.95
CA MET A 71 -5.92 -9.72 16.29
C MET A 71 -4.98 -10.28 17.37
N GLU A 72 -4.71 -9.42 18.34
CA GLU A 72 -4.10 -9.75 19.64
C GLU A 72 -5.04 -9.30 20.75
N ALA A 73 -4.85 -9.78 21.99
CA ALA A 73 -5.68 -9.40 23.14
C ALA A 73 -5.80 -7.88 23.34
N LYS A 74 -4.73 -7.13 23.10
CA LYS A 74 -4.68 -5.66 23.21
C LYS A 74 -5.59 -4.91 22.22
N HIS A 75 -6.07 -5.58 21.17
CA HIS A 75 -6.93 -5.00 20.14
C HIS A 75 -8.42 -5.13 20.50
N PHE A 76 -8.76 -5.79 21.61
CA PHE A 76 -10.12 -5.90 22.11
C PHE A 76 -10.41 -4.92 23.24
N THR A 77 -11.62 -4.36 23.24
CA THR A 77 -12.12 -3.48 24.27
C THR A 77 -13.02 -4.24 25.19
N GLY A 78 -12.75 -4.22 26.48
CA GLY A 78 -13.62 -4.78 27.52
C GLY A 78 -14.59 -3.73 28.03
N LEU A 79 -15.87 -4.05 28.04
CA LEU A 79 -16.96 -3.14 28.38
C LEU A 79 -17.90 -3.80 29.41
N GLY A 80 -18.30 -3.06 30.45
CA GLY A 80 -19.27 -3.50 31.44
C GLY A 80 -20.67 -3.64 30.85
N LEU A 81 -21.24 -4.85 30.88
CA LEU A 81 -22.54 -5.13 30.25
C LEU A 81 -23.72 -4.58 31.05
N GLU A 82 -23.57 -4.45 32.37
CA GLU A 82 -24.60 -3.90 33.23
C GLU A 82 -24.98 -2.49 32.82
N ASP A 83 -24.00 -1.69 32.38
CA ASP A 83 -24.21 -0.29 31.96
C ASP A 83 -24.75 -0.18 30.52
N ILE A 84 -24.41 -1.16 29.64
CA ILE A 84 -24.75 -1.09 28.20
C ILE A 84 -26.15 -1.62 27.91
N ARG A 85 -26.54 -2.74 28.50
CA ARG A 85 -27.83 -3.40 28.20
C ARG A 85 -29.05 -2.48 28.32
N PRO A 86 -29.15 -1.58 29.33
CA PRO A 86 -30.29 -0.69 29.45
C PRO A 86 -30.45 0.29 28.29
N LEU A 87 -29.40 0.53 27.48
CA LEU A 87 -29.49 1.41 26.32
C LEU A 87 -30.52 0.97 25.29
N ILE A 88 -30.88 -0.33 25.24
CA ILE A 88 -31.90 -0.84 24.32
C ILE A 88 -33.28 -0.19 24.56
N GLU A 89 -33.55 0.31 25.76
CA GLU A 89 -34.79 0.99 26.12
C GLU A 89 -34.87 2.42 25.55
N ARG A 90 -33.75 3.02 25.15
CA ARG A 90 -33.74 4.35 24.53
C ARG A 90 -34.39 4.31 23.14
N GLU A 91 -35.11 5.39 22.80
CA GLU A 91 -35.71 5.54 21.47
C GLU A 91 -34.65 5.83 20.39
N SER A 92 -33.69 6.69 20.70
CA SER A 92 -32.61 7.11 19.79
C SER A 92 -31.36 7.49 20.58
N MET A 93 -30.25 7.52 19.88
CA MET A 93 -28.95 7.98 20.38
C MET A 93 -28.12 8.49 19.19
N SER A 94 -27.45 9.64 19.36
CA SER A 94 -26.52 10.15 18.37
C SER A 94 -25.21 9.34 18.38
N ASP A 95 -24.42 9.45 17.31
CA ASP A 95 -23.12 8.78 17.21
C ASP A 95 -22.15 9.29 18.31
N GLU A 96 -22.18 10.59 18.61
CA GLU A 96 -21.36 11.22 19.62
C GLU A 96 -21.74 10.73 21.01
N GLU A 97 -23.05 10.72 21.34
CA GLU A 97 -23.56 10.19 22.62
C GLU A 97 -23.17 8.72 22.80
N MET A 98 -23.30 7.90 21.72
CA MET A 98 -22.94 6.48 21.75
C MET A 98 -21.47 6.28 22.07
N VAL A 99 -20.60 7.03 21.40
CA VAL A 99 -19.16 6.94 21.60
C VAL A 99 -18.74 7.36 22.99
N GLU A 100 -19.27 8.48 23.48
CA GLU A 100 -19.01 8.99 24.83
C GLU A 100 -19.47 7.98 25.89
N TYR A 101 -20.69 7.48 25.75
CA TYR A 101 -21.24 6.51 26.69
C TYR A 101 -20.46 5.20 26.73
N LEU A 102 -20.12 4.63 25.56
CA LEU A 102 -19.29 3.43 25.49
C LEU A 102 -17.91 3.65 26.10
N GLY A 103 -17.36 4.86 25.99
CA GLY A 103 -16.12 5.25 26.67
C GLY A 103 -16.22 5.15 28.19
N HIS A 104 -17.36 5.52 28.78
CA HIS A 104 -17.60 5.38 30.23
C HIS A 104 -17.79 3.93 30.68
N CYS A 105 -18.25 3.04 29.79
CA CYS A 105 -18.45 1.62 30.09
C CYS A 105 -17.15 0.79 30.02
N MET A 106 -16.04 1.35 29.57
CA MET A 106 -14.76 0.64 29.44
C MET A 106 -14.21 0.23 30.82
N ILE A 107 -13.83 -1.03 30.98
CA ILE A 107 -13.22 -1.55 32.23
C ILE A 107 -11.75 -1.17 32.39
N ASP A 108 -11.07 -0.81 31.30
CA ASP A 108 -9.72 -0.28 31.28
C ASP A 108 -9.63 0.87 30.27
N ALA A 109 -9.29 2.06 30.73
CA ALA A 109 -9.14 3.26 29.91
C ALA A 109 -7.99 3.17 28.88
N LYS A 110 -7.12 2.16 28.96
CA LYS A 110 -6.05 1.91 27.99
C LYS A 110 -6.50 1.07 26.81
N HIS A 111 -7.67 0.47 26.86
CA HIS A 111 -8.23 -0.25 25.73
C HIS A 111 -8.45 0.67 24.52
N PRO A 112 -8.39 0.16 23.31
CA PRO A 112 -8.75 0.95 22.13
C PRO A 112 -10.23 1.34 22.19
N ARG A 113 -10.62 2.37 21.44
CA ARG A 113 -12.02 2.71 21.27
C ARG A 113 -12.80 1.51 20.72
N ALA A 114 -13.94 1.20 21.30
CA ALA A 114 -14.79 0.09 20.85
C ALA A 114 -15.30 0.29 19.42
N SER A 115 -15.62 -0.82 18.73
CA SER A 115 -16.26 -0.79 17.41
C SER A 115 -17.56 0.01 17.45
N ILE A 116 -17.88 0.69 16.35
CA ILE A 116 -19.15 1.41 16.17
C ILE A 116 -20.37 0.48 16.24
N GLU A 117 -20.15 -0.81 16.04
CA GLU A 117 -21.19 -1.86 16.09
C GLU A 117 -21.22 -2.63 17.41
N THR A 118 -20.56 -2.11 18.44
CA THR A 118 -20.52 -2.72 19.78
C THR A 118 -21.91 -3.04 20.34
N LEU A 119 -22.89 -2.18 20.10
CA LEU A 119 -24.22 -2.33 20.67
C LEU A 119 -24.97 -3.54 20.10
N LEU A 120 -24.77 -3.91 18.82
CA LEU A 120 -25.37 -5.12 18.27
C LEU A 120 -24.93 -6.39 19.01
N HIS A 121 -23.65 -6.43 19.45
CA HIS A 121 -23.12 -7.53 20.23
C HIS A 121 -23.66 -7.53 21.67
N ALA A 122 -23.79 -6.34 22.26
CA ALA A 122 -24.23 -6.19 23.64
C ALA A 122 -25.71 -6.51 23.83
N PHE A 123 -26.56 -6.11 22.88
CA PHE A 123 -28.01 -6.29 22.94
C PHE A 123 -28.45 -7.72 22.68
N LEU A 124 -27.72 -8.49 21.88
CA LEU A 124 -27.99 -9.91 21.68
C LEU A 124 -27.65 -10.71 22.95
N PRO A 125 -28.50 -11.66 23.39
CA PRO A 125 -28.33 -12.35 24.67
C PRO A 125 -27.24 -13.44 24.65
N TYR A 126 -26.68 -13.75 23.50
CA TYR A 126 -25.76 -14.87 23.27
C TYR A 126 -24.35 -14.56 23.77
N LYS A 127 -23.63 -15.59 24.21
CA LYS A 127 -22.30 -15.45 24.80
C LYS A 127 -21.24 -15.03 23.79
N HIS A 128 -21.26 -15.61 22.59
CA HIS A 128 -20.36 -15.32 21.50
C HIS A 128 -21.17 -14.79 20.31
N VAL A 129 -20.72 -13.70 19.71
CA VAL A 129 -21.39 -13.09 18.55
C VAL A 129 -20.33 -12.73 17.52
N ASP A 130 -20.54 -13.14 16.27
CA ASP A 130 -19.72 -12.80 15.12
C ASP A 130 -20.54 -11.98 14.13
N HIS A 131 -20.01 -10.82 13.74
CA HIS A 131 -20.47 -10.04 12.61
C HIS A 131 -19.38 -10.08 11.53
N THR A 132 -19.74 -10.54 10.33
CA THR A 132 -18.81 -10.78 9.23
C THR A 132 -19.36 -10.26 7.91
N HIS A 133 -18.47 -10.06 6.93
CA HIS A 133 -18.78 -9.57 5.59
C HIS A 133 -18.43 -10.64 4.52
N PRO A 134 -19.10 -11.81 4.50
CA PRO A 134 -18.75 -12.87 3.58
C PRO A 134 -19.27 -12.59 2.17
N ASP A 135 -18.46 -12.90 1.15
CA ASP A 135 -18.81 -12.68 -0.26
C ASP A 135 -20.16 -13.30 -0.64
N ALA A 136 -20.40 -14.55 -0.26
CA ALA A 136 -21.64 -15.26 -0.57
C ALA A 136 -22.87 -14.61 0.07
N ILE A 137 -22.74 -14.15 1.32
CA ILE A 137 -23.83 -13.48 2.02
C ILE A 137 -24.06 -12.08 1.46
N ILE A 138 -22.99 -11.32 1.19
CA ILE A 138 -23.14 -9.99 0.58
C ILE A 138 -23.73 -10.12 -0.82
N SER A 139 -23.36 -11.14 -1.61
CA SER A 139 -23.99 -11.42 -2.91
C SER A 139 -25.50 -11.58 -2.79
N LEU A 140 -25.96 -12.32 -1.79
CA LEU A 140 -27.37 -12.48 -1.48
C LEU A 140 -28.02 -11.17 -1.02
N CYS A 141 -27.35 -10.42 -0.13
CA CYS A 141 -27.84 -9.16 0.44
C CYS A 141 -27.82 -8.00 -0.57
N CYS A 142 -27.04 -8.11 -1.66
CA CYS A 142 -26.96 -7.18 -2.77
C CYS A 142 -27.68 -7.69 -4.03
N ALA A 143 -28.46 -8.77 -3.95
CA ALA A 143 -29.38 -9.16 -5.02
C ALA A 143 -30.74 -8.45 -4.84
N HIS A 144 -31.34 -7.99 -5.94
CA HIS A 144 -32.63 -7.28 -5.91
C HIS A 144 -33.75 -8.03 -5.17
N ASN A 145 -33.76 -9.36 -5.31
CA ASN A 145 -34.69 -10.29 -4.67
C ASN A 145 -34.05 -11.07 -3.52
N GLY A 146 -33.05 -10.50 -2.88
CA GLY A 146 -32.22 -11.20 -1.89
C GLY A 146 -32.99 -11.73 -0.69
N LYS A 147 -34.02 -11.02 -0.22
CA LYS A 147 -34.86 -11.45 0.90
C LYS A 147 -35.66 -12.70 0.58
N GLU A 148 -36.23 -12.78 -0.64
CA GLU A 148 -36.98 -13.94 -1.13
C GLU A 148 -36.05 -15.15 -1.25
N LEU A 149 -34.87 -14.97 -1.82
CA LEU A 149 -33.85 -16.02 -1.95
C LEU A 149 -33.33 -16.48 -0.60
N ALA A 150 -33.13 -15.57 0.35
CA ALA A 150 -32.78 -15.93 1.72
C ALA A 150 -33.83 -16.86 2.38
N LYS A 151 -35.10 -16.63 2.08
CA LYS A 151 -36.18 -17.52 2.56
C LYS A 151 -36.13 -18.91 1.91
N GLU A 152 -35.71 -19.03 0.66
CA GLU A 152 -35.47 -20.33 0.01
C GLU A 152 -34.34 -21.10 0.67
N ILE A 153 -33.25 -20.41 1.06
CA ILE A 153 -32.06 -21.01 1.66
C ILE A 153 -32.31 -21.38 3.13
N TYR A 154 -32.81 -20.44 3.92
CA TYR A 154 -32.81 -20.51 5.38
C TYR A 154 -34.18 -20.75 5.99
N GLY A 155 -35.30 -20.71 5.22
CA GLY A 155 -36.66 -20.86 5.73
C GLY A 155 -37.01 -19.77 6.74
N ASP A 156 -37.39 -20.18 7.96
CA ASP A 156 -37.75 -19.26 9.05
C ASP A 156 -36.58 -19.02 10.04
N ARG A 157 -35.37 -19.55 9.72
CA ARG A 157 -34.18 -19.44 10.58
C ARG A 157 -33.47 -18.09 10.51
N PHE A 158 -33.85 -17.18 9.63
CA PHE A 158 -33.18 -15.89 9.44
C PHE A 158 -34.04 -14.71 9.82
N VAL A 159 -33.36 -13.64 10.17
CA VAL A 159 -33.89 -12.29 10.27
C VAL A 159 -33.32 -11.46 9.13
N TRP A 160 -34.19 -10.71 8.44
CA TRP A 160 -33.74 -9.72 7.43
C TRP A 160 -33.89 -8.32 7.97
N VAL A 161 -32.78 -7.58 8.02
CA VAL A 161 -32.74 -6.18 8.43
C VAL A 161 -32.48 -5.30 7.18
N PRO A 162 -33.39 -4.41 6.80
CA PRO A 162 -33.15 -3.44 5.73
C PRO A 162 -31.92 -2.60 6.01
N TYR A 163 -31.31 -2.04 4.95
CA TYR A 163 -30.13 -1.22 5.12
C TYR A 163 -30.40 -0.02 6.04
N VAL A 164 -29.63 0.05 7.07
CA VAL A 164 -29.49 1.18 7.99
C VAL A 164 -28.02 1.37 8.28
N ARG A 165 -27.55 2.62 8.31
CA ARG A 165 -26.17 2.92 8.67
C ARG A 165 -25.81 2.28 10.03
N PRO A 166 -24.62 1.66 10.18
CA PRO A 166 -24.17 1.09 11.45
C PRO A 166 -24.28 2.07 12.63
N GLY A 167 -24.54 1.56 13.82
CA GLY A 167 -24.67 2.35 15.04
C GLY A 167 -25.85 1.92 15.90
N PHE A 168 -26.37 2.84 16.72
CA PHE A 168 -27.43 2.56 17.69
C PHE A 168 -28.70 1.99 17.04
N THR A 169 -29.22 2.67 16.01
CA THR A 169 -30.50 2.30 15.36
C THR A 169 -30.42 0.90 14.77
N LEU A 170 -29.36 0.59 14.01
CA LEU A 170 -29.15 -0.74 13.44
C LEU A 170 -29.07 -1.80 14.55
N SER A 171 -28.31 -1.55 15.60
CA SER A 171 -28.14 -2.49 16.73
C SER A 171 -29.45 -2.81 17.42
N LYS A 172 -30.29 -1.81 17.63
CA LYS A 172 -31.63 -1.95 18.22
C LYS A 172 -32.56 -2.75 17.31
N MET A 173 -32.60 -2.42 16.01
CA MET A 173 -33.42 -3.14 15.03
C MET A 173 -33.04 -4.63 14.95
N ILE A 174 -31.75 -4.94 14.98
CA ILE A 174 -31.25 -6.34 15.00
C ILE A 174 -31.77 -7.05 16.24
N ALA A 175 -31.59 -6.47 17.42
CA ALA A 175 -32.00 -7.10 18.68
C ALA A 175 -33.52 -7.35 18.74
N GLU A 176 -34.33 -6.31 18.42
CA GLU A 176 -35.79 -6.41 18.43
C GLU A 176 -36.29 -7.46 17.42
N SER A 177 -35.67 -7.53 16.24
CA SER A 177 -36.01 -8.51 15.22
C SER A 177 -35.66 -9.95 15.62
N VAL A 178 -34.51 -10.15 16.28
CA VAL A 178 -34.10 -11.47 16.81
C VAL A 178 -35.02 -11.88 17.96
N PHE A 179 -35.38 -10.99 18.88
CA PHE A 179 -36.31 -11.28 19.97
C PHE A 179 -37.71 -11.64 19.47
N SER A 180 -38.11 -11.09 18.33
CA SER A 180 -39.41 -11.37 17.71
C SER A 180 -39.44 -12.70 16.93
N ASN A 181 -38.28 -13.29 16.62
CA ASN A 181 -38.16 -14.58 15.91
C ASN A 181 -37.40 -15.60 16.76
N PRO A 182 -38.06 -16.42 17.57
CA PRO A 182 -37.41 -17.45 18.42
C PRO A 182 -36.63 -18.52 17.64
N ASN A 183 -36.88 -18.67 16.35
CA ASN A 183 -36.19 -19.63 15.47
C ASN A 183 -34.96 -19.04 14.78
N ALA A 184 -34.64 -17.76 15.02
CA ALA A 184 -33.53 -17.12 14.34
C ALA A 184 -32.18 -17.77 14.72
N GLU A 185 -31.42 -18.13 13.72
CA GLU A 185 -30.02 -18.63 13.81
C GLU A 185 -29.03 -17.61 13.24
N LEU A 186 -29.50 -16.62 12.47
CA LEU A 186 -28.69 -15.62 11.79
C LEU A 186 -29.47 -14.33 11.51
N VAL A 187 -28.71 -13.24 11.32
CA VAL A 187 -29.25 -11.99 10.78
C VAL A 187 -28.55 -11.69 9.46
N LEU A 188 -29.33 -11.43 8.41
CA LEU A 188 -28.87 -10.89 7.14
C LEU A 188 -29.17 -9.39 7.12
N MET A 189 -28.15 -8.60 6.97
CA MET A 189 -28.25 -7.14 6.83
C MET A 189 -28.15 -6.77 5.36
N GLU A 190 -29.19 -6.19 4.81
CA GLU A 190 -29.24 -5.76 3.40
C GLU A 190 -28.04 -4.87 3.08
N LYS A 191 -27.32 -5.20 1.98
CA LYS A 191 -26.13 -4.45 1.49
C LYS A 191 -25.03 -4.26 2.54
N HIS A 192 -24.92 -5.17 3.54
CA HIS A 192 -23.96 -5.00 4.62
C HIS A 192 -23.25 -6.32 4.99
N GLY A 193 -23.96 -7.31 5.56
CA GLY A 193 -23.29 -8.52 6.03
C GLY A 193 -24.16 -9.47 6.87
N LEU A 194 -23.48 -10.26 7.69
CA LEU A 194 -24.00 -11.38 8.47
C LEU A 194 -23.78 -11.17 9.97
N VAL A 195 -24.74 -11.54 10.81
CA VAL A 195 -24.54 -11.76 12.25
C VAL A 195 -24.93 -13.18 12.62
N THR A 196 -24.05 -13.86 13.36
CA THR A 196 -24.25 -15.21 13.90
C THR A 196 -23.81 -15.28 15.35
N TRP A 197 -24.18 -16.36 16.06
CA TRP A 197 -23.88 -16.52 17.47
C TRP A 197 -23.76 -17.98 17.90
N GLY A 198 -23.28 -18.20 19.13
CA GLY A 198 -23.19 -19.51 19.78
C GLY A 198 -22.91 -19.40 21.27
N GLU A 199 -23.13 -20.48 22.02
CA GLU A 199 -22.84 -20.53 23.45
C GLU A 199 -21.37 -20.87 23.73
N THR A 200 -20.69 -21.50 22.77
CA THR A 200 -19.24 -21.70 22.78
C THR A 200 -18.59 -20.99 21.60
N SER A 201 -17.28 -20.72 21.71
CA SER A 201 -16.50 -20.12 20.64
C SER A 201 -16.48 -20.97 19.37
N GLU A 202 -16.44 -22.31 19.55
CA GLU A 202 -16.49 -23.30 18.46
C GLU A 202 -17.85 -23.30 17.75
N GLU A 203 -18.94 -23.34 18.52
CA GLU A 203 -20.31 -23.30 17.96
C GLU A 203 -20.55 -22.01 17.16
N CYS A 204 -20.12 -20.86 17.69
CA CYS A 204 -20.26 -19.58 17.00
C CYS A 204 -19.52 -19.60 15.66
N TYR A 205 -18.25 -20.04 15.64
CA TYR A 205 -17.46 -20.17 14.43
C TYR A 205 -18.09 -21.17 13.44
N ALA A 206 -18.48 -22.35 13.93
CA ALA A 206 -19.08 -23.39 13.08
C ALA A 206 -20.39 -22.92 12.45
N GLN A 207 -21.21 -22.17 13.21
CA GLN A 207 -22.44 -21.59 12.71
C GLN A 207 -22.17 -20.56 11.60
N THR A 208 -21.18 -19.67 11.79
CA THR A 208 -20.77 -18.70 10.77
C THR A 208 -20.40 -19.42 9.46
N ILE A 209 -19.51 -20.42 9.52
CA ILE A 209 -19.07 -21.17 8.34
C ILE A 209 -20.21 -21.93 7.68
N LYS A 210 -21.09 -22.57 8.48
CA LYS A 210 -22.26 -23.30 7.98
C LYS A 210 -23.19 -22.39 7.17
N ILE A 211 -23.54 -21.23 7.72
CA ILE A 211 -24.44 -20.27 7.08
C ILE A 211 -23.85 -19.74 5.78
N ILE A 212 -22.56 -19.42 5.76
CA ILE A 212 -21.87 -18.98 4.54
C ILE A 212 -21.91 -20.07 3.47
N ASN A 213 -21.60 -21.31 3.84
CA ASN A 213 -21.60 -22.44 2.89
C ASN A 213 -22.99 -22.77 2.32
N GLU A 214 -24.07 -22.59 3.09
CA GLU A 214 -25.44 -22.74 2.59
C GLU A 214 -25.74 -21.72 1.48
N ALA A 215 -25.34 -20.44 1.67
CA ALA A 215 -25.48 -19.40 0.63
C ALA A 215 -24.58 -19.68 -0.58
N GLU A 216 -23.31 -20.00 -0.35
CA GLU A 216 -22.35 -20.27 -1.42
C GLU A 216 -22.80 -21.44 -2.31
N ALA A 217 -23.26 -22.56 -1.71
CA ALA A 217 -23.79 -23.70 -2.45
C ALA A 217 -25.01 -23.32 -3.30
N PHE A 218 -25.87 -22.46 -2.78
CA PHE A 218 -27.04 -21.96 -3.50
C PHE A 218 -26.68 -21.08 -4.70
N ILE A 219 -25.66 -20.22 -4.53
CA ILE A 219 -25.13 -19.34 -5.59
C ILE A 219 -24.47 -20.19 -6.67
N GLU A 220 -23.53 -21.07 -6.30
CA GLU A 220 -22.75 -21.88 -7.24
C GLU A 220 -23.66 -22.80 -8.10
N ALA A 221 -24.76 -23.26 -7.56
CA ALA A 221 -25.76 -24.03 -8.34
C ALA A 221 -26.45 -23.19 -9.44
N ARG A 222 -26.31 -21.86 -9.42
CA ARG A 222 -26.93 -20.92 -10.35
C ARG A 222 -25.95 -20.18 -11.24
N VAL A 223 -24.64 -20.27 -10.94
CA VAL A 223 -23.60 -19.68 -11.76
C VAL A 223 -23.57 -20.35 -13.13
N ASN A 224 -23.55 -19.55 -14.17
CA ASN A 224 -23.27 -19.97 -15.54
C ASN A 224 -22.03 -19.24 -16.04
N GLU A 225 -20.89 -19.90 -16.05
CA GLU A 225 -19.60 -19.32 -16.41
C GLU A 225 -19.57 -18.76 -17.85
N GLU A 226 -20.33 -19.34 -18.79
CA GLU A 226 -20.38 -18.88 -20.18
C GLU A 226 -21.05 -17.51 -20.33
N SER A 227 -22.04 -17.22 -19.50
CA SER A 227 -22.80 -15.96 -19.49
C SER A 227 -22.43 -15.02 -18.34
N LEU A 228 -21.43 -15.40 -17.55
CA LEU A 228 -20.97 -14.57 -16.44
C LEU A 228 -20.50 -13.20 -16.95
N PHE A 229 -20.93 -12.13 -16.28
CA PHE A 229 -20.66 -10.73 -16.65
C PHE A 229 -21.06 -10.39 -18.10
N GLY A 230 -22.13 -11.04 -18.63
CA GLY A 230 -22.61 -10.85 -20.01
C GLY A 230 -21.82 -11.65 -21.07
N GLY A 231 -20.99 -12.60 -20.65
CA GLY A 231 -20.07 -13.35 -21.51
C GLY A 231 -18.80 -12.55 -21.88
N VAL A 232 -17.81 -13.24 -22.43
CA VAL A 232 -16.52 -12.65 -22.77
C VAL A 232 -16.63 -11.77 -24.02
N LYS A 233 -16.46 -10.46 -23.85
CA LYS A 233 -16.37 -9.46 -24.93
C LYS A 233 -14.90 -9.19 -25.29
N HIS A 234 -14.04 -9.07 -24.31
CA HIS A 234 -12.62 -8.77 -24.47
C HIS A 234 -11.76 -9.85 -23.80
N PRO A 235 -11.26 -10.85 -24.56
CA PRO A 235 -10.37 -11.85 -24.02
C PRO A 235 -9.10 -11.22 -23.42
N ALA A 236 -8.57 -11.83 -22.36
CA ALA A 236 -7.30 -11.41 -21.78
C ALA A 236 -6.16 -11.52 -22.81
N LEU A 237 -5.35 -10.47 -22.92
CA LEU A 237 -4.12 -10.50 -23.70
C LEU A 237 -3.09 -11.46 -23.05
N ALA A 238 -2.08 -11.90 -23.80
CA ALA A 238 -1.01 -12.71 -23.26
C ALA A 238 -0.29 -11.98 -22.10
N ALA A 239 0.20 -12.71 -21.10
CA ALA A 239 0.73 -12.13 -19.86
C ALA A 239 1.93 -11.19 -20.10
N ASP A 240 2.81 -11.55 -21.03
CA ASP A 240 3.95 -10.72 -21.44
C ASP A 240 3.49 -9.43 -22.13
N VAL A 241 2.46 -9.50 -22.96
CA VAL A 241 1.84 -8.34 -23.62
C VAL A 241 1.18 -7.42 -22.58
N ARG A 242 0.42 -7.97 -21.62
CA ARG A 242 -0.17 -7.19 -20.53
C ARG A 242 0.90 -6.44 -19.75
N ARG A 243 1.99 -7.15 -19.36
CA ARG A 243 3.10 -6.53 -18.64
C ARG A 243 3.79 -5.42 -19.46
N GLN A 244 3.96 -5.60 -20.77
CA GLN A 244 4.51 -4.56 -21.65
C GLN A 244 3.61 -3.34 -21.73
N ILE A 245 2.29 -3.52 -21.90
CA ILE A 245 1.32 -2.44 -21.90
C ILE A 245 1.39 -1.67 -20.57
N VAL A 246 1.31 -2.39 -19.45
CA VAL A 246 1.30 -1.82 -18.11
C VAL A 246 2.58 -1.02 -17.85
N SER A 247 3.76 -1.54 -18.18
CA SER A 247 5.02 -0.81 -17.99
C SER A 247 5.06 0.54 -18.74
N ARG A 248 4.35 0.63 -19.88
CA ARG A 248 4.29 1.85 -20.71
C ARG A 248 3.21 2.83 -20.30
N VAL A 249 2.10 2.39 -19.69
CA VAL A 249 0.99 3.26 -19.31
C VAL A 249 1.00 3.68 -17.83
N MET A 250 1.58 2.89 -16.94
CA MET A 250 1.62 3.17 -15.51
C MET A 250 2.19 4.55 -15.15
N PRO A 251 3.29 5.04 -15.77
CA PRO A 251 3.80 6.38 -15.49
C PRO A 251 2.80 7.49 -15.86
N THR A 252 2.07 7.33 -16.97
CA THR A 252 1.01 8.26 -17.38
C THR A 252 -0.15 8.26 -16.39
N ILE A 253 -0.59 7.06 -15.97
CA ILE A 253 -1.64 6.92 -14.94
C ILE A 253 -1.18 7.59 -13.64
N ARG A 254 0.05 7.31 -13.20
CA ARG A 254 0.60 7.89 -11.98
C ARG A 254 0.61 9.41 -12.02
N GLY A 255 0.98 9.98 -13.15
CA GLY A 255 0.90 11.43 -13.38
C GLY A 255 -0.54 11.94 -13.26
N ALA A 256 -1.48 11.30 -13.95
CA ALA A 256 -2.88 11.72 -13.98
C ALA A 256 -3.58 11.63 -12.62
N VAL A 257 -3.27 10.61 -11.80
CA VAL A 257 -3.86 10.43 -10.45
C VAL A 257 -3.14 11.20 -9.33
N SER A 258 -1.97 11.79 -9.62
CA SER A 258 -1.17 12.55 -8.64
C SER A 258 -1.41 14.04 -8.83
N ASP A 259 -2.19 14.63 -7.94
CA ASP A 259 -2.42 16.08 -7.93
C ASP A 259 -1.46 16.78 -6.93
N SER A 260 -1.99 17.32 -5.85
CA SER A 260 -1.19 17.91 -4.76
C SER A 260 -0.34 16.88 -4.01
N LYS A 261 -0.75 15.61 -4.06
CA LYS A 261 -0.06 14.48 -3.44
C LYS A 261 0.16 13.36 -4.44
N LYS A 262 1.35 12.79 -4.41
CA LYS A 262 1.72 11.68 -5.30
C LYS A 262 1.02 10.39 -4.88
N MET A 263 0.86 9.46 -5.83
CA MET A 263 0.25 8.15 -5.59
C MET A 263 1.25 7.02 -5.92
N ILE A 264 1.16 5.95 -5.17
CA ILE A 264 1.82 4.67 -5.49
C ILE A 264 0.79 3.78 -6.17
N LEU A 265 1.21 3.09 -7.22
CA LEU A 265 0.35 2.21 -8.00
C LEU A 265 0.79 0.76 -7.82
N SER A 266 -0.15 -0.16 -8.01
CA SER A 266 0.11 -1.59 -8.15
C SER A 266 -0.76 -2.15 -9.27
N PHE A 267 -0.26 -3.20 -9.91
CA PHE A 267 -0.94 -3.90 -11.00
C PHE A 267 -1.41 -5.28 -10.54
N ASP A 268 -2.60 -5.69 -11.01
CA ASP A 268 -3.22 -6.96 -10.71
C ASP A 268 -3.89 -7.53 -11.97
N ASP A 269 -3.50 -8.72 -12.35
CA ASP A 269 -4.01 -9.46 -13.50
C ASP A 269 -4.40 -10.89 -13.13
N GLN A 270 -4.93 -11.08 -11.89
CA GLN A 270 -5.46 -12.35 -11.45
C GLN A 270 -6.68 -12.76 -12.28
N GLU A 271 -6.97 -14.04 -12.26
CA GLU A 271 -7.95 -14.67 -13.16
C GLU A 271 -9.35 -14.07 -13.01
N ASP A 272 -9.82 -13.82 -11.79
CA ASP A 272 -11.11 -13.19 -11.53
C ASP A 272 -11.20 -11.75 -12.03
N VAL A 273 -10.09 -10.99 -11.89
CA VAL A 273 -9.98 -9.63 -12.45
C VAL A 273 -10.07 -9.67 -13.97
N LEU A 274 -9.30 -10.57 -14.61
CA LEU A 274 -9.28 -10.69 -16.07
C LEU A 274 -10.65 -11.12 -16.62
N ALA A 275 -11.33 -12.06 -15.94
CA ALA A 275 -12.69 -12.47 -16.28
C ALA A 275 -13.67 -11.30 -16.18
N PHE A 276 -13.57 -10.51 -15.11
CA PHE A 276 -14.44 -9.34 -14.91
C PHE A 276 -14.20 -8.25 -15.95
N VAL A 277 -12.94 -7.79 -16.12
CA VAL A 277 -12.67 -6.69 -17.09
C VAL A 277 -12.92 -7.09 -18.54
N GLY A 278 -12.98 -8.39 -18.83
CA GLY A 278 -13.31 -8.94 -20.15
C GLY A 278 -14.80 -9.10 -20.45
N GLY A 279 -15.66 -8.98 -19.43
CA GLY A 279 -17.10 -9.20 -19.54
C GLY A 279 -17.85 -8.08 -20.29
N ALA A 280 -18.89 -8.44 -21.03
CA ALA A 280 -19.69 -7.49 -21.82
C ALA A 280 -20.47 -6.51 -20.93
N ASP A 281 -20.98 -6.97 -19.78
CA ASP A 281 -21.78 -6.17 -18.85
C ASP A 281 -20.92 -5.50 -17.77
N SER A 282 -19.62 -5.75 -17.73
CA SER A 282 -18.72 -5.26 -16.67
C SER A 282 -18.60 -3.73 -16.61
N PRO A 283 -18.64 -2.99 -17.75
CA PRO A 283 -18.71 -1.53 -17.68
C PRO A 283 -19.89 -1.03 -16.84
N GLU A 284 -21.09 -1.54 -17.08
CA GLU A 284 -22.31 -1.15 -16.37
C GLU A 284 -22.30 -1.67 -14.92
N LEU A 285 -21.92 -2.93 -14.71
CA LEU A 285 -21.89 -3.55 -13.39
C LEU A 285 -20.93 -2.81 -12.44
N SER A 286 -19.78 -2.39 -12.95
CA SER A 286 -18.79 -1.64 -12.16
C SER A 286 -19.29 -0.28 -11.67
N GLN A 287 -20.31 0.29 -12.31
CA GLN A 287 -20.88 1.60 -12.00
C GLN A 287 -22.13 1.53 -11.11
N VAL A 288 -22.59 0.34 -10.71
CA VAL A 288 -23.74 0.19 -9.81
C VAL A 288 -23.44 0.73 -8.39
N GLY A 289 -22.22 0.56 -7.92
CA GLY A 289 -21.78 1.07 -6.62
C GLY A 289 -20.96 0.06 -5.82
N ALA A 290 -20.59 0.42 -4.61
CA ALA A 290 -19.80 -0.44 -3.72
C ALA A 290 -20.60 -1.67 -3.27
N ALA A 291 -19.94 -2.82 -3.20
CA ALA A 291 -20.55 -4.08 -2.78
C ALA A 291 -20.80 -4.14 -1.26
N CYS A 292 -20.04 -3.39 -0.47
CA CYS A 292 -20.12 -3.37 0.99
C CYS A 292 -19.75 -1.96 1.49
N PRO A 293 -20.34 -1.47 2.59
CA PRO A 293 -20.02 -0.16 3.17
C PRO A 293 -18.52 0.04 3.46
N ASP A 294 -17.83 -0.97 3.97
CA ASP A 294 -16.40 -0.91 4.28
C ASP A 294 -15.51 -0.62 3.05
N HIS A 295 -15.98 -0.94 1.85
CA HIS A 295 -15.23 -0.69 0.61
C HIS A 295 -15.07 0.80 0.33
N LEU A 296 -16.07 1.62 0.66
CA LEU A 296 -16.21 3.02 0.25
C LEU A 296 -14.99 3.87 0.55
N VAL A 297 -14.42 3.76 1.75
CA VAL A 297 -13.24 4.55 2.16
C VAL A 297 -11.94 4.12 1.48
N HIS A 298 -11.89 2.93 0.89
CA HIS A 298 -10.71 2.35 0.26
C HIS A 298 -10.80 2.28 -1.26
N THR A 299 -11.97 1.94 -1.83
CA THR A 299 -12.17 1.78 -3.28
C THR A 299 -12.93 2.94 -3.89
N LYS A 300 -13.54 3.83 -3.07
CA LYS A 300 -14.59 4.78 -3.44
C LYS A 300 -15.87 4.07 -3.90
N VAL A 301 -16.86 4.86 -4.31
CA VAL A 301 -18.19 4.33 -4.69
C VAL A 301 -18.10 3.43 -5.92
N VAL A 302 -17.34 3.85 -6.94
CA VAL A 302 -17.14 3.12 -8.20
C VAL A 302 -15.69 3.17 -8.66
N PRO A 303 -15.20 2.21 -9.44
CA PRO A 303 -13.90 2.28 -10.11
C PRO A 303 -13.95 3.17 -11.35
N LEU A 304 -12.80 3.48 -11.91
CA LEU A 304 -12.69 3.97 -13.27
C LEU A 304 -12.62 2.78 -14.24
N PHE A 305 -13.61 2.56 -15.05
CA PHE A 305 -13.59 1.58 -16.15
C PHE A 305 -13.19 2.28 -17.45
N ILE A 306 -12.16 1.77 -18.14
CA ILE A 306 -11.66 2.37 -19.38
C ILE A 306 -12.39 1.78 -20.60
N ASP A 307 -13.07 2.62 -21.35
CA ASP A 307 -13.67 2.21 -22.63
C ASP A 307 -12.59 2.13 -23.72
N TRP A 308 -11.92 0.98 -23.75
CA TRP A 308 -10.87 0.67 -24.70
C TRP A 308 -11.00 -0.75 -25.22
N THR A 309 -10.81 -0.95 -26.53
CA THR A 309 -10.72 -2.27 -27.12
C THR A 309 -9.27 -2.73 -27.09
N PRO A 310 -8.97 -3.91 -26.51
CA PRO A 310 -7.60 -4.39 -26.37
C PRO A 310 -6.85 -4.46 -27.71
N ASP A 311 -5.84 -3.60 -27.85
CA ASP A 311 -4.94 -3.54 -28.98
C ASP A 311 -3.51 -3.22 -28.45
N ALA A 312 -2.60 -4.18 -28.59
CA ALA A 312 -1.21 -4.04 -28.10
C ALA A 312 -0.44 -2.94 -28.85
N GLU A 313 -0.86 -2.52 -30.03
CA GLU A 313 -0.22 -1.48 -30.83
C GLU A 313 -0.76 -0.08 -30.48
N ASP A 314 -2.00 0.04 -29.93
CA ASP A 314 -2.64 1.31 -29.60
C ASP A 314 -2.30 1.81 -28.18
N ILE A 315 -1.04 1.88 -27.83
CA ILE A 315 -0.61 2.38 -26.50
C ILE A 315 -0.88 3.86 -26.31
N GLU A 316 -0.72 4.66 -27.33
CA GLU A 316 -0.93 6.12 -27.22
C GLU A 316 -2.42 6.45 -27.12
N GLY A 317 -3.30 5.70 -27.83
CA GLY A 317 -4.74 5.79 -27.65
C GLY A 317 -5.18 5.39 -26.24
N LEU A 318 -4.61 4.31 -25.70
CA LEU A 318 -4.87 3.91 -24.32
C LEU A 318 -4.42 4.97 -23.31
N LYS A 319 -3.22 5.58 -23.48
CA LYS A 319 -2.75 6.67 -22.61
C LYS A 319 -3.69 7.87 -22.65
N ALA A 320 -4.17 8.27 -23.84
CA ALA A 320 -5.13 9.37 -23.98
C ALA A 320 -6.42 9.06 -23.21
N LYS A 321 -7.01 7.88 -23.43
CA LYS A 321 -8.23 7.44 -22.71
C LYS A 321 -8.04 7.36 -21.20
N LEU A 322 -6.89 6.96 -20.72
CA LEU A 322 -6.55 6.94 -19.28
C LEU A 322 -6.52 8.35 -18.69
N VAL A 323 -5.88 9.30 -19.37
CA VAL A 323 -5.80 10.71 -18.90
C VAL A 323 -7.20 11.34 -18.90
N GLU A 324 -7.95 11.21 -19.99
CA GLU A 324 -9.31 11.71 -20.11
C GLU A 324 -10.25 11.07 -19.09
N GLY A 325 -10.16 9.74 -18.92
CA GLY A 325 -10.95 8.99 -17.96
C GLY A 325 -10.70 9.41 -16.52
N VAL A 326 -9.43 9.62 -16.14
CA VAL A 326 -9.09 10.11 -14.79
C VAL A 326 -9.62 11.54 -14.57
N ALA A 327 -9.54 12.41 -15.57
CA ALA A 327 -10.05 13.77 -15.48
C ALA A 327 -11.60 13.75 -15.30
N ALA A 328 -12.32 13.01 -16.13
CA ALA A 328 -13.76 12.85 -16.03
C ALA A 328 -14.19 12.24 -14.70
N TYR A 329 -13.46 11.24 -14.21
CA TYR A 329 -13.72 10.63 -12.90
C TYR A 329 -13.59 11.64 -11.75
N LYS A 330 -12.58 12.51 -11.79
CA LYS A 330 -12.38 13.55 -10.78
C LYS A 330 -13.55 14.55 -10.77
N GLU A 331 -14.05 14.94 -11.94
CA GLU A 331 -15.21 15.82 -12.06
C GLU A 331 -16.48 15.15 -11.52
N GLN A 332 -16.69 13.88 -11.86
CA GLN A 332 -17.84 13.10 -11.35
C GLN A 332 -17.80 12.96 -9.83
N TYR A 333 -16.61 12.68 -9.26
CA TYR A 333 -16.45 12.57 -7.82
C TYR A 333 -16.66 13.92 -7.11
N GLN A 334 -16.23 15.03 -7.71
CA GLN A 334 -16.52 16.36 -7.20
C GLN A 334 -18.02 16.65 -7.21
N GLN A 335 -18.73 16.31 -8.30
CA GLN A 335 -20.19 16.47 -8.38
C GLN A 335 -20.91 15.61 -7.33
N TYR A 336 -20.48 14.36 -7.16
CA TYR A 336 -20.99 13.47 -6.11
C TYR A 336 -20.80 14.09 -4.71
N PHE A 337 -19.62 14.62 -4.40
CA PHE A 337 -19.34 15.31 -3.15
C PHE A 337 -20.26 16.54 -2.97
N GLU A 338 -20.27 17.45 -3.93
CA GLU A 338 -21.04 18.69 -3.86
C GLU A 338 -22.55 18.46 -3.72
N SER A 339 -23.08 17.37 -4.31
CA SER A 339 -24.50 17.03 -4.26
C SER A 339 -24.96 16.42 -2.93
N ASN A 340 -24.01 15.91 -2.12
CA ASN A 340 -24.34 15.17 -0.89
C ASN A 340 -23.72 15.77 0.37
N LYS A 341 -22.76 16.73 0.26
CA LYS A 341 -21.96 17.23 1.39
C LYS A 341 -22.79 17.90 2.49
N ASN A 342 -22.35 17.69 3.73
CA ASN A 342 -22.82 18.45 4.89
C ASN A 342 -21.92 19.67 5.13
N GLU A 343 -22.37 20.60 5.97
CA GLU A 343 -21.58 21.76 6.36
C GLU A 343 -20.31 21.33 7.12
N GLY A 344 -19.16 21.76 6.66
CA GLY A 344 -17.86 21.44 7.25
C GLY A 344 -17.15 20.22 6.63
N ASP A 345 -17.81 19.46 5.78
CA ASP A 345 -17.14 18.32 5.12
C ASP A 345 -16.03 18.79 4.16
N VAL A 346 -14.93 18.07 4.14
CA VAL A 346 -13.77 18.32 3.26
C VAL A 346 -13.62 17.16 2.29
N MET A 347 -13.64 17.49 1.00
CA MET A 347 -13.51 16.49 -0.05
C MET A 347 -12.16 15.75 -0.01
N PHE A 348 -12.21 14.43 -0.11
CA PHE A 348 -11.02 13.61 -0.29
C PHE A 348 -10.39 13.81 -1.68
N GLU A 349 -9.14 13.30 -1.83
CA GLU A 349 -8.50 13.23 -3.15
C GLU A 349 -9.44 12.57 -4.16
N ALA A 350 -9.77 13.28 -5.26
CA ALA A 350 -10.78 12.86 -6.21
C ALA A 350 -10.33 11.72 -7.14
N ALA A 351 -9.03 11.41 -7.19
CA ALA A 351 -8.49 10.38 -8.08
C ALA A 351 -9.06 8.98 -7.79
N PRO A 352 -9.26 8.14 -8.82
CA PRO A 352 -9.77 6.77 -8.66
C PRO A 352 -8.79 5.91 -7.85
N ARG A 353 -9.33 5.00 -7.04
CA ARG A 353 -8.55 4.00 -6.30
C ARG A 353 -8.35 2.71 -7.08
N VAL A 354 -9.28 2.42 -7.98
CA VAL A 354 -9.29 1.23 -8.84
C VAL A 354 -9.53 1.68 -10.27
N ILE A 355 -8.70 1.21 -11.19
CA ILE A 355 -8.79 1.47 -12.63
C ILE A 355 -8.83 0.13 -13.34
N LEU A 356 -9.87 -0.13 -14.13
CA LEU A 356 -10.12 -1.37 -14.81
C LEU A 356 -9.86 -1.19 -16.31
N ILE A 357 -9.03 -2.05 -16.88
CA ILE A 357 -8.62 -1.98 -18.30
C ILE A 357 -8.99 -3.31 -18.96
N PRO A 358 -9.93 -3.32 -19.93
CA PRO A 358 -10.32 -4.54 -20.66
C PRO A 358 -9.12 -5.29 -21.23
N GLY A 359 -9.11 -6.62 -21.05
CA GLY A 359 -8.06 -7.50 -21.55
C GLY A 359 -6.68 -7.36 -20.90
N VAL A 360 -6.49 -6.37 -20.01
CA VAL A 360 -5.21 -6.09 -19.32
C VAL A 360 -5.26 -6.44 -17.84
N GLY A 361 -6.25 -5.91 -17.11
CA GLY A 361 -6.36 -6.13 -15.68
C GLY A 361 -6.78 -4.90 -14.90
N MET A 362 -6.35 -4.83 -13.63
CA MET A 362 -6.69 -3.80 -12.66
C MET A 362 -5.44 -3.06 -12.19
N ILE A 363 -5.53 -1.74 -12.09
CA ILE A 363 -4.50 -0.91 -11.48
C ILE A 363 -5.09 -0.26 -10.23
N ASN A 364 -4.40 -0.44 -9.11
CA ASN A 364 -4.82 0.10 -7.83
C ASN A 364 -3.93 1.26 -7.42
N THR A 365 -4.50 2.28 -6.77
CA THR A 365 -3.78 3.46 -6.30
C THR A 365 -3.88 3.61 -4.79
N GLY A 366 -2.80 4.08 -4.16
CA GLY A 366 -2.76 4.27 -2.71
C GLY A 366 -1.67 5.24 -2.26
N LYS A 367 -1.70 5.60 -0.98
CA LYS A 367 -0.63 6.40 -0.32
C LYS A 367 0.69 5.62 -0.20
N SER A 368 0.59 4.30 -0.23
CA SER A 368 1.70 3.36 -0.20
C SER A 368 1.33 2.12 -1.01
N TRP A 369 2.31 1.29 -1.34
CA TRP A 369 2.06 0.01 -2.00
C TRP A 369 1.08 -0.87 -1.19
N ALA A 370 1.25 -0.96 0.13
CA ALA A 370 0.34 -1.73 0.98
C ALA A 370 -1.11 -1.22 0.89
N LEU A 371 -1.34 0.10 0.85
CA LEU A 371 -2.69 0.66 0.72
C LEU A 371 -3.27 0.52 -0.70
N SER A 372 -2.44 0.49 -1.75
CA SER A 372 -2.93 0.11 -3.08
C SER A 372 -3.37 -1.35 -3.13
N GLN A 373 -2.67 -2.26 -2.42
CA GLN A 373 -3.07 -3.66 -2.28
C GLN A 373 -4.38 -3.83 -1.49
N VAL A 374 -4.64 -2.98 -0.48
CA VAL A 374 -5.94 -2.98 0.23
C VAL A 374 -7.08 -2.65 -0.73
N SER A 375 -6.91 -1.62 -1.58
CA SER A 375 -7.92 -1.28 -2.58
C SER A 375 -8.18 -2.44 -3.56
N GLY A 376 -7.12 -3.12 -4.03
CA GLY A 376 -7.22 -4.29 -4.88
C GLY A 376 -7.91 -5.46 -4.18
N ALA A 377 -7.48 -5.82 -2.97
CA ALA A 377 -8.06 -6.92 -2.20
C ALA A 377 -9.57 -6.72 -1.94
N LEU A 378 -10.01 -5.49 -1.67
CA LEU A 378 -11.42 -5.18 -1.52
C LEU A 378 -12.16 -5.23 -2.85
N TYR A 379 -11.50 -4.86 -3.96
CA TYR A 379 -12.15 -4.94 -5.26
C TYR A 379 -12.30 -6.39 -5.77
N HIS A 380 -11.39 -7.30 -5.41
CA HIS A 380 -11.61 -8.74 -5.59
C HIS A 380 -12.88 -9.22 -4.89
N ARG A 381 -13.15 -8.73 -3.67
CA ARG A 381 -14.41 -9.05 -2.96
C ARG A 381 -15.61 -8.44 -3.69
N ALA A 382 -15.49 -7.23 -4.23
CA ALA A 382 -16.55 -6.63 -5.05
C ALA A 382 -16.84 -7.46 -6.31
N ILE A 383 -15.81 -7.95 -7.01
CA ILE A 383 -15.96 -8.85 -8.18
C ILE A 383 -16.68 -10.15 -7.75
N ALA A 384 -16.27 -10.77 -6.64
CA ALA A 384 -16.92 -11.99 -6.13
C ALA A 384 -18.40 -11.76 -5.79
N VAL A 385 -18.71 -10.62 -5.15
CA VAL A 385 -20.08 -10.23 -4.84
C VAL A 385 -20.91 -9.99 -6.12
N MET A 386 -20.36 -9.27 -7.11
CA MET A 386 -21.04 -9.04 -8.38
C MET A 386 -21.27 -10.37 -9.12
N ARG A 387 -20.30 -11.29 -9.12
CA ARG A 387 -20.46 -12.65 -9.67
C ARG A 387 -21.64 -13.37 -9.02
N GLY A 388 -21.69 -13.38 -7.70
CA GLY A 388 -22.77 -14.04 -6.97
C GLY A 388 -24.12 -13.37 -7.18
N ALA A 389 -24.21 -12.05 -7.01
CA ALA A 389 -25.46 -11.31 -7.10
C ALA A 389 -26.07 -11.35 -8.52
N THR A 390 -25.24 -11.24 -9.57
CA THR A 390 -25.73 -11.36 -10.97
C THR A 390 -26.19 -12.77 -11.33
N SER A 391 -25.58 -13.81 -10.72
CA SER A 391 -26.05 -15.20 -10.88
C SER A 391 -27.39 -15.46 -10.18
N LEU A 392 -27.75 -14.63 -9.19
CA LEU A 392 -29.02 -14.69 -8.48
C LEU A 392 -30.12 -13.80 -9.11
N GLY A 393 -29.71 -12.80 -9.89
CA GLY A 393 -30.59 -11.82 -10.51
C GLY A 393 -29.90 -10.53 -10.85
N GLN A 394 -30.34 -9.40 -10.28
CA GLN A 394 -29.75 -8.09 -10.50
C GLN A 394 -28.92 -7.66 -9.29
N PHE A 395 -27.67 -7.26 -9.53
CA PHE A 395 -26.83 -6.62 -8.50
C PHE A 395 -27.36 -5.22 -8.18
N VAL A 396 -27.48 -4.93 -6.89
CA VAL A 396 -27.88 -3.63 -6.36
C VAL A 396 -26.90 -3.18 -5.27
N SER A 397 -26.73 -1.86 -5.11
CA SER A 397 -25.86 -1.25 -4.12
C SER A 397 -26.59 -0.14 -3.35
N LEU A 398 -25.85 0.56 -2.50
CA LEU A 398 -26.31 1.75 -1.79
C LEU A 398 -26.59 2.89 -2.78
N SER A 399 -27.55 3.76 -2.44
CA SER A 399 -27.75 5.01 -3.16
C SER A 399 -26.52 5.94 -2.99
N ALA A 400 -26.40 6.95 -3.84
CA ALA A 400 -25.32 7.93 -3.76
C ALA A 400 -25.26 8.63 -2.38
N ASN A 401 -26.45 8.98 -1.82
CA ASN A 401 -26.52 9.61 -0.51
C ASN A 401 -26.15 8.66 0.64
N GLU A 402 -26.61 7.39 0.59
CA GLU A 402 -26.21 6.38 1.58
C GLU A 402 -24.69 6.12 1.53
N SER A 403 -24.12 6.00 0.32
CA SER A 403 -22.68 5.83 0.11
C SER A 403 -21.90 7.02 0.69
N TYR A 404 -22.37 8.26 0.44
CA TYR A 404 -21.77 9.46 0.99
C TYR A 404 -21.79 9.46 2.53
N ASN A 405 -22.91 9.12 3.12
CA ASN A 405 -23.10 9.09 4.58
C ASN A 405 -22.21 8.03 5.27
N VAL A 406 -21.67 7.06 4.52
CA VAL A 406 -20.65 6.14 5.04
C VAL A 406 -19.24 6.65 4.74
N GLU A 407 -18.95 7.06 3.49
CA GLU A 407 -17.62 7.50 3.07
C GLU A 407 -17.12 8.71 3.89
N TYR A 408 -18.02 9.65 4.21
CA TYR A 408 -17.73 10.86 4.98
C TYR A 408 -18.19 10.79 6.44
N TRP A 409 -18.51 9.60 6.92
CA TRP A 409 -18.96 9.41 8.29
C TRP A 409 -17.83 9.68 9.30
N PRO A 410 -18.01 10.56 10.30
CA PRO A 410 -16.95 10.88 11.27
C PRO A 410 -16.37 9.67 12.00
N LEU A 411 -17.17 8.62 12.22
CA LEU A 411 -16.71 7.40 12.90
C LEU A 411 -15.84 6.53 12.00
N GLU A 412 -16.08 6.50 10.68
CA GLU A 412 -15.16 5.87 9.71
C GLU A 412 -13.90 6.73 9.52
N LEU A 413 -14.03 8.04 9.46
CA LEU A 413 -12.90 8.96 9.34
C LEU A 413 -11.97 8.88 10.56
N TYR A 414 -12.49 8.58 11.73
CA TYR A 414 -11.68 8.32 12.92
C TYR A 414 -10.68 7.17 12.69
N LYS A 415 -11.10 6.08 12.06
CA LYS A 415 -10.19 4.96 11.73
C LYS A 415 -9.02 5.43 10.86
N LEU A 416 -9.28 6.29 9.87
CA LEU A 416 -8.25 6.86 9.01
C LEU A 416 -7.32 7.83 9.76
N SER A 417 -7.83 8.53 10.78
CA SER A 417 -7.04 9.45 11.61
C SER A 417 -6.04 8.76 12.53
N LEU A 418 -6.20 7.46 12.80
CA LEU A 418 -5.27 6.66 13.58
C LEU A 418 -3.96 6.35 12.83
N ALA A 419 -3.96 6.53 11.50
CA ALA A 419 -2.76 6.34 10.70
C ALA A 419 -1.68 7.38 11.06
N PRO A 420 -0.39 6.99 11.14
CA PRO A 420 0.70 7.94 11.36
C PRO A 420 0.69 9.08 10.33
N ALA A 421 1.08 10.27 10.77
CA ALA A 421 1.24 11.42 9.88
C ALA A 421 2.23 11.11 8.75
N GLU A 422 1.95 11.63 7.55
CA GLU A 422 2.86 11.50 6.41
C GLU A 422 4.17 12.25 6.69
N THR A 423 5.28 11.63 6.36
CA THR A 423 6.64 12.15 6.52
C THR A 423 7.17 12.69 5.18
N GLU A 424 8.38 13.25 5.13
CA GLU A 424 8.96 13.98 3.98
C GLU A 424 8.96 13.17 2.67
N PHE A 425 9.19 11.85 2.75
CA PHE A 425 9.28 11.00 1.58
C PHE A 425 8.06 10.07 1.41
N SER A 426 7.01 10.27 2.17
CA SER A 426 5.75 9.54 1.96
C SER A 426 5.28 9.70 0.51
N ARG A 427 4.76 8.61 -0.08
CA ARG A 427 4.26 8.56 -1.47
C ARG A 427 5.32 8.74 -2.57
N LYS A 428 6.62 8.72 -2.22
CA LYS A 428 7.72 8.83 -3.18
C LYS A 428 8.38 7.48 -3.42
N VAL A 429 8.89 7.31 -4.64
CA VAL A 429 9.66 6.14 -5.07
C VAL A 429 11.08 6.58 -5.39
N ALA A 430 12.06 6.00 -4.72
CA ALA A 430 13.48 6.25 -4.96
C ALA A 430 14.14 5.06 -5.65
N PHE A 431 14.81 5.30 -6.77
CA PHE A 431 15.63 4.33 -7.49
C PHE A 431 17.11 4.57 -7.18
N ILE A 432 17.80 3.58 -6.64
CA ILE A 432 19.16 3.69 -6.12
C ILE A 432 20.05 2.68 -6.83
N THR A 433 21.01 3.16 -7.65
CA THR A 433 22.03 2.30 -8.26
C THR A 433 23.17 2.02 -7.29
N GLY A 434 23.73 0.81 -7.31
CA GLY A 434 24.68 0.38 -6.27
C GLY A 434 24.00 0.24 -4.90
N GLY A 435 22.76 -0.26 -4.89
CA GLY A 435 21.89 -0.34 -3.72
C GLY A 435 22.37 -1.28 -2.62
N ALA A 436 23.20 -2.28 -2.97
CA ALA A 436 23.87 -3.19 -2.04
C ALA A 436 25.10 -2.57 -1.35
N GLY A 437 25.65 -1.48 -1.92
CA GLY A 437 26.84 -0.80 -1.39
C GLY A 437 26.55 0.06 -0.16
N GLY A 438 27.63 0.49 0.54
CA GLY A 438 27.50 1.25 1.79
C GLY A 438 26.65 2.52 1.67
N ILE A 439 26.93 3.40 0.69
CA ILE A 439 26.15 4.63 0.46
C ILE A 439 24.72 4.30 0.05
N GLY A 440 24.55 3.35 -0.90
CA GLY A 440 23.25 2.98 -1.43
C GLY A 440 22.33 2.41 -0.37
N SER A 441 22.82 1.46 0.45
CA SER A 441 22.03 0.83 1.50
C SER A 441 21.65 1.79 2.64
N GLU A 442 22.58 2.67 3.07
CA GLU A 442 22.27 3.71 4.06
C GLU A 442 21.29 4.75 3.53
N THR A 443 21.42 5.13 2.26
CA THR A 443 20.44 6.00 1.59
C THR A 443 19.06 5.38 1.57
N ALA A 444 18.96 4.09 1.24
CA ALA A 444 17.69 3.38 1.23
C ALA A 444 17.02 3.39 2.61
N ARG A 445 17.78 3.02 3.66
CA ARG A 445 17.28 3.05 5.05
C ARG A 445 16.84 4.46 5.45
N ARG A 446 17.63 5.47 5.11
CA ARG A 446 17.33 6.88 5.42
C ARG A 446 16.04 7.37 4.76
N LEU A 447 15.84 7.08 3.48
CA LEU A 447 14.65 7.51 2.75
C LEU A 447 13.41 6.75 3.21
N VAL A 448 13.52 5.44 3.47
CA VAL A 448 12.41 4.62 3.95
C VAL A 448 11.98 5.03 5.36
N SER A 449 12.89 5.41 6.24
CA SER A 449 12.55 5.89 7.59
C SER A 449 11.64 7.12 7.58
N GLU A 450 11.61 7.85 6.47
CA GLU A 450 10.67 8.96 6.23
C GLU A 450 9.62 8.66 5.12
N GLY A 451 9.27 7.38 4.96
CA GLY A 451 8.09 6.94 4.23
C GLY A 451 8.26 6.62 2.74
N ALA A 452 9.48 6.70 2.18
CA ALA A 452 9.72 6.33 0.78
C ALA A 452 9.49 4.83 0.52
N HIS A 453 9.23 4.51 -0.76
CA HIS A 453 9.50 3.20 -1.35
C HIS A 453 10.85 3.27 -2.06
N VAL A 454 11.65 2.23 -1.99
CA VAL A 454 12.99 2.21 -2.59
C VAL A 454 13.20 1.02 -3.51
N VAL A 455 13.87 1.26 -4.62
CA VAL A 455 14.34 0.23 -5.55
C VAL A 455 15.86 0.17 -5.46
N LEU A 456 16.39 -0.99 -5.15
CA LEU A 456 17.81 -1.28 -5.00
C LEU A 456 18.31 -2.00 -6.24
N ALA A 457 18.87 -1.24 -7.18
CA ALA A 457 19.44 -1.78 -8.42
C ALA A 457 20.94 -2.03 -8.23
N ASP A 458 21.39 -3.28 -8.37
CA ASP A 458 22.79 -3.65 -8.18
C ASP A 458 23.17 -4.83 -9.06
N LEU A 459 24.47 -4.95 -9.44
CA LEU A 459 25.03 -6.17 -10.03
C LEU A 459 24.97 -7.33 -9.03
N ASN A 460 25.17 -7.04 -7.75
CA ASN A 460 25.06 -7.98 -6.64
C ASN A 460 23.61 -8.06 -6.18
N LEU A 461 22.79 -8.83 -6.89
CA LEU A 461 21.38 -9.03 -6.55
C LEU A 461 21.19 -9.58 -5.14
N GLU A 462 22.00 -10.54 -4.71
CA GLU A 462 21.88 -11.16 -3.38
C GLU A 462 22.09 -10.10 -2.27
N GLY A 463 23.10 -9.25 -2.41
CA GLY A 463 23.33 -8.13 -1.49
C GLY A 463 22.18 -7.14 -1.47
N ALA A 464 21.61 -6.78 -2.61
CA ALA A 464 20.45 -5.89 -2.71
C ALA A 464 19.19 -6.53 -2.09
N GLN A 465 18.95 -7.82 -2.33
CA GLN A 465 17.84 -8.57 -1.72
C GLN A 465 17.94 -8.61 -0.19
N LYS A 466 19.15 -8.81 0.34
CA LYS A 466 19.36 -8.79 1.80
C LYS A 466 18.99 -7.43 2.40
N VAL A 467 19.43 -6.34 1.80
CA VAL A 467 19.07 -4.98 2.26
C VAL A 467 17.58 -4.74 2.14
N ALA A 468 16.97 -5.16 1.02
CA ALA A 468 15.53 -5.04 0.81
C ALA A 468 14.72 -5.80 1.86
N GLN A 469 15.15 -7.03 2.21
CA GLN A 469 14.50 -7.85 3.22
C GLN A 469 14.58 -7.20 4.61
N GLU A 470 15.76 -6.72 5.02
CA GLU A 470 15.92 -5.99 6.29
C GLU A 470 14.98 -4.78 6.39
N ILE A 471 14.83 -4.03 5.29
CA ILE A 471 13.91 -2.88 5.23
C ILE A 471 12.46 -3.35 5.29
N ASN A 472 12.09 -4.40 4.56
CA ASN A 472 10.72 -4.91 4.53
C ASN A 472 10.29 -5.51 5.87
N ASP A 473 11.19 -6.18 6.58
CA ASP A 473 10.92 -6.72 7.92
C ASP A 473 10.63 -5.59 8.93
N GLN A 474 11.29 -4.45 8.76
CA GLN A 474 11.13 -3.32 9.68
C GLN A 474 9.96 -2.38 9.32
N TYR A 475 9.71 -2.14 8.03
CA TYR A 475 8.78 -1.10 7.56
C TYR A 475 7.57 -1.63 6.78
N GLY A 476 7.46 -2.95 6.63
CA GLY A 476 6.38 -3.62 5.93
C GLY A 476 6.72 -4.04 4.50
N ALA A 477 5.99 -5.01 3.99
CA ALA A 477 6.22 -5.64 2.69
C ALA A 477 6.27 -4.63 1.54
N ASN A 478 7.17 -4.87 0.58
CA ASN A 478 7.37 -4.04 -0.62
C ASN A 478 7.65 -2.54 -0.34
N ARG A 479 8.24 -2.23 0.83
CA ARG A 479 8.89 -0.93 1.05
C ARG A 479 10.20 -0.82 0.28
N ALA A 480 10.89 -1.94 0.11
CA ALA A 480 12.07 -2.06 -0.72
C ALA A 480 11.91 -3.19 -1.74
N TYR A 481 12.34 -2.94 -2.96
CA TYR A 481 12.38 -3.88 -4.06
C TYR A 481 13.79 -3.97 -4.61
N ALA A 482 14.33 -5.17 -4.76
CA ALA A 482 15.67 -5.39 -5.28
C ALA A 482 15.62 -5.95 -6.69
N LEU A 483 16.48 -5.43 -7.57
CA LEU A 483 16.62 -5.93 -8.94
C LEU A 483 18.10 -6.00 -9.37
N LYS A 484 18.41 -6.93 -10.26
CA LYS A 484 19.75 -7.03 -10.86
C LYS A 484 19.86 -6.06 -12.02
N MET A 485 20.89 -5.23 -12.03
CA MET A 485 21.13 -4.30 -13.13
C MET A 485 22.63 -4.03 -13.31
N ASP A 486 23.10 -4.18 -14.53
CA ASP A 486 24.38 -3.62 -14.97
C ASP A 486 24.11 -2.23 -15.56
N VAL A 487 24.66 -1.19 -14.94
CA VAL A 487 24.48 0.19 -15.40
C VAL A 487 25.10 0.45 -16.79
N THR A 488 26.01 -0.42 -17.24
CA THR A 488 26.67 -0.30 -18.54
C THR A 488 25.89 -0.98 -19.67
N ASP A 489 24.85 -1.73 -19.33
CA ASP A 489 23.98 -2.43 -20.28
C ASP A 489 22.67 -1.64 -20.46
N GLU A 490 22.49 -1.09 -21.66
CA GLU A 490 21.32 -0.26 -21.98
C GLU A 490 20.00 -1.02 -21.86
N GLU A 491 19.94 -2.27 -22.29
CA GLU A 491 18.73 -3.10 -22.22
C GLU A 491 18.39 -3.44 -20.76
N ALA A 492 19.40 -3.76 -19.94
CA ALA A 492 19.22 -4.00 -18.52
C ALA A 492 18.68 -2.75 -17.78
N VAL A 493 19.17 -1.56 -18.13
CA VAL A 493 18.68 -0.30 -17.56
C VAL A 493 17.23 -0.05 -17.98
N GLN A 494 16.87 -0.21 -19.25
CA GLN A 494 15.50 -0.04 -19.75
C GLN A 494 14.54 -1.03 -19.07
N SER A 495 14.92 -2.30 -18.97
CA SER A 495 14.13 -3.34 -18.28
C SER A 495 13.90 -2.99 -16.80
N ALA A 496 14.93 -2.50 -16.11
CA ALA A 496 14.81 -2.09 -14.71
C ALA A 496 13.78 -0.97 -14.51
N TYR A 497 13.74 0.04 -15.37
CA TYR A 497 12.74 1.10 -15.29
C TYR A 497 11.33 0.60 -15.68
N ALA A 498 11.20 -0.33 -16.60
CA ALA A 498 9.93 -0.98 -16.91
C ALA A 498 9.40 -1.77 -15.69
N ASP A 499 10.27 -2.51 -15.00
CA ASP A 499 9.92 -3.24 -13.78
C ASP A 499 9.44 -2.30 -12.66
N VAL A 500 10.14 -1.18 -12.47
CA VAL A 500 9.75 -0.16 -11.47
C VAL A 500 8.41 0.49 -11.82
N ALA A 501 8.16 0.75 -13.10
CA ALA A 501 6.86 1.25 -13.54
C ALA A 501 5.73 0.28 -13.18
N VAL A 502 5.91 -1.02 -13.41
CA VAL A 502 4.93 -2.06 -13.02
C VAL A 502 4.79 -2.16 -11.50
N GLN A 503 5.90 -2.07 -10.75
CA GLN A 503 5.90 -2.29 -9.31
C GLN A 503 5.28 -1.14 -8.50
N TYR A 504 5.53 0.13 -8.91
CA TYR A 504 5.14 1.31 -8.12
C TYR A 504 4.48 2.43 -8.95
N GLY A 505 4.37 2.25 -10.25
CA GLY A 505 3.84 3.27 -11.17
C GLY A 505 4.89 4.23 -11.72
N GLY A 506 6.12 4.25 -11.19
CA GLY A 506 7.18 5.14 -11.66
C GLY A 506 8.17 5.54 -10.57
N VAL A 507 8.88 6.67 -10.75
CA VAL A 507 9.95 7.15 -9.85
C VAL A 507 9.85 8.64 -9.56
N ASP A 508 10.36 9.05 -8.39
CA ASP A 508 10.43 10.44 -7.95
C ASP A 508 11.86 10.90 -7.65
N ILE A 509 12.68 9.96 -7.18
CA ILE A 509 14.05 10.23 -6.73
C ILE A 509 14.98 9.22 -7.41
N ILE A 510 16.02 9.72 -8.04
CA ILE A 510 17.11 8.89 -8.58
C ILE A 510 18.37 9.17 -7.77
N VAL A 511 18.99 8.11 -7.28
CA VAL A 511 20.33 8.17 -6.68
C VAL A 511 21.29 7.40 -7.58
N ASN A 512 21.99 8.16 -8.41
CA ASN A 512 22.97 7.60 -9.35
C ASN A 512 24.29 7.43 -8.60
N ASN A 513 24.51 6.21 -8.03
CA ASN A 513 25.53 5.94 -7.03
C ASN A 513 26.44 4.74 -7.40
N ALA A 514 26.04 3.89 -8.33
CA ALA A 514 26.87 2.75 -8.75
C ALA A 514 28.26 3.22 -9.20
N GLY A 515 29.30 2.61 -8.68
CA GLY A 515 30.62 3.09 -9.01
C GLY A 515 31.75 2.17 -8.59
N LEU A 516 32.92 2.46 -9.10
CA LEU A 516 34.18 1.82 -8.82
C LEU A 516 35.30 2.86 -8.77
N ALA A 517 36.49 2.47 -8.36
CA ALA A 517 37.68 3.30 -8.41
C ALA A 517 38.90 2.47 -8.83
N THR A 518 39.77 3.02 -9.66
CA THR A 518 41.05 2.45 -10.05
C THR A 518 42.18 3.45 -9.86
N SER A 519 43.42 2.95 -9.73
CA SER A 519 44.61 3.78 -9.50
C SER A 519 45.80 3.21 -10.24
N SER A 520 46.37 4.03 -11.10
CA SER A 520 47.66 3.76 -11.81
C SER A 520 48.35 5.07 -12.14
N PRO A 521 49.70 5.09 -12.25
CA PRO A 521 50.42 6.24 -12.81
C PRO A 521 49.87 6.55 -14.22
N PHE A 522 49.92 7.81 -14.62
CA PHE A 522 49.31 8.22 -15.91
C PHE A 522 49.89 7.50 -17.13
N ASP A 523 51.17 7.33 -17.18
CA ASP A 523 51.89 6.66 -18.25
C ASP A 523 51.71 5.11 -18.24
N GLU A 524 51.22 4.55 -17.15
CA GLU A 524 50.90 3.12 -16.98
C GLU A 524 49.38 2.84 -17.08
N THR A 525 48.55 3.89 -17.12
CA THR A 525 47.10 3.75 -17.21
C THR A 525 46.69 3.05 -18.52
N SER A 526 46.20 1.83 -18.42
CA SER A 526 45.81 1.06 -19.58
C SER A 526 44.50 1.57 -20.19
N LEU A 527 44.31 1.36 -21.50
CA LEU A 527 43.03 1.66 -22.17
C LEU A 527 41.87 0.86 -21.55
N LYS A 528 42.14 -0.35 -21.06
CA LYS A 528 41.17 -1.19 -20.38
C LYS A 528 40.68 -0.51 -19.08
N GLU A 529 41.61 0.00 -18.30
CA GLU A 529 41.28 0.74 -17.03
C GLU A 529 40.55 2.04 -17.32
N TRP A 530 41.01 2.82 -18.30
CA TRP A 530 40.31 4.01 -18.76
C TRP A 530 38.87 3.71 -19.17
N ASN A 531 38.67 2.71 -20.07
CA ASN A 531 37.35 2.35 -20.56
C ASN A 531 36.45 1.82 -19.43
N LEU A 532 36.99 1.06 -18.46
CA LEU A 532 36.23 0.60 -17.31
C LEU A 532 35.63 1.76 -16.52
N ASN A 533 36.46 2.79 -16.20
CA ASN A 533 35.96 3.98 -15.48
C ASN A 533 34.94 4.77 -16.32
N MET A 534 35.22 4.99 -17.61
CA MET A 534 34.31 5.72 -18.49
C MET A 534 32.99 5.01 -18.71
N ASN A 535 32.99 3.68 -18.84
CA ASN A 535 31.78 2.90 -19.04
C ASN A 535 30.90 2.90 -17.80
N VAL A 536 31.44 2.66 -16.61
CA VAL A 536 30.63 2.60 -15.39
C VAL A 536 30.22 4.00 -14.93
N LEU A 537 31.18 4.92 -14.83
CA LEU A 537 30.97 6.25 -14.24
C LEU A 537 30.48 7.30 -15.26
N GLY A 538 30.74 7.13 -16.54
CA GLY A 538 30.26 8.02 -17.60
C GLY A 538 29.01 7.46 -18.28
N THR A 539 29.17 6.37 -19.05
CA THR A 539 28.05 5.77 -19.81
C THR A 539 26.94 5.28 -18.90
N GLY A 540 27.28 4.59 -17.79
CA GLY A 540 26.30 4.08 -16.84
C GLY A 540 25.45 5.19 -16.21
N TYR A 541 26.08 6.29 -15.77
CA TYR A 541 25.36 7.45 -15.25
C TYR A 541 24.46 8.11 -16.30
N PHE A 542 24.92 8.16 -17.54
CA PHE A 542 24.12 8.67 -18.66
C PHE A 542 22.90 7.79 -18.92
N LEU A 543 23.06 6.48 -19.06
CA LEU A 543 21.97 5.56 -19.36
C LEU A 543 20.89 5.62 -18.26
N VAL A 544 21.29 5.51 -16.99
CA VAL A 544 20.39 5.55 -15.85
C VAL A 544 19.64 6.89 -15.79
N ALA A 545 20.34 8.01 -15.95
CA ALA A 545 19.71 9.33 -15.90
C ALA A 545 18.78 9.58 -17.10
N ARG A 546 19.14 9.09 -18.30
CA ARG A 546 18.32 9.24 -19.50
C ARG A 546 16.98 8.50 -19.37
N GLU A 547 16.98 7.26 -18.92
CA GLU A 547 15.74 6.50 -18.77
C GLU A 547 14.87 7.07 -17.62
N ALA A 548 15.51 7.52 -16.52
CA ALA A 548 14.82 8.24 -15.46
C ALA A 548 14.16 9.53 -15.98
N PHE A 549 14.88 10.30 -16.79
CA PHE A 549 14.37 11.54 -17.37
C PHE A 549 13.13 11.31 -18.25
N LYS A 550 13.19 10.29 -19.12
CA LYS A 550 12.04 9.88 -19.95
C LYS A 550 10.83 9.54 -19.08
N LEU A 551 11.03 8.72 -18.02
CA LEU A 551 9.98 8.28 -17.13
C LEU A 551 9.38 9.46 -16.34
N MET A 552 10.20 10.33 -15.75
CA MET A 552 9.75 11.52 -15.01
C MET A 552 9.01 12.50 -15.92
N LYS A 553 9.48 12.69 -17.17
CA LYS A 553 8.80 13.52 -18.16
C LYS A 553 7.42 12.94 -18.51
N GLN A 554 7.31 11.63 -18.71
CA GLN A 554 6.03 10.97 -18.99
C GLN A 554 5.06 11.11 -17.80
N GLN A 555 5.55 11.01 -16.57
CA GLN A 555 4.73 11.23 -15.36
C GLN A 555 4.23 12.68 -15.24
N GLY A 556 5.02 13.67 -15.64
CA GLY A 556 4.66 15.09 -15.57
C GLY A 556 4.52 15.66 -14.15
N ILE A 557 5.09 15.00 -13.14
CA ILE A 557 4.99 15.38 -11.71
C ILE A 557 6.34 15.75 -11.09
N GLY A 558 7.32 16.10 -11.96
CA GLY A 558 8.68 16.47 -11.55
C GLY A 558 9.47 15.32 -10.92
N GLY A 559 10.63 15.65 -10.35
CA GLY A 559 11.50 14.68 -9.70
C GLY A 559 12.82 15.26 -9.21
N SER A 560 13.64 14.42 -8.58
CA SER A 560 14.98 14.79 -8.12
C SER A 560 15.99 13.72 -8.49
N MET A 561 17.08 14.09 -9.15
CA MET A 561 18.22 13.23 -9.41
C MET A 561 19.40 13.68 -8.58
N VAL A 562 20.03 12.77 -7.86
CA VAL A 562 21.23 13.01 -7.06
C VAL A 562 22.37 12.15 -7.59
N PHE A 563 23.41 12.78 -8.11
CA PHE A 563 24.62 12.12 -8.58
C PHE A 563 25.65 12.03 -7.45
N ILE A 564 26.24 10.86 -7.29
CA ILE A 564 27.33 10.67 -6.34
C ILE A 564 28.66 10.78 -7.06
N GLY A 565 29.13 12.00 -7.16
CA GLY A 565 30.43 12.34 -7.71
C GLY A 565 31.58 11.96 -6.75
N SER A 566 32.56 12.82 -6.66
CA SER A 566 33.70 12.70 -5.73
C SER A 566 34.33 14.08 -5.59
N LYS A 567 35.11 14.31 -4.53
CA LYS A 567 36.03 15.46 -4.53
C LYS A 567 36.93 15.48 -5.78
N ASN A 568 37.20 14.28 -6.35
CA ASN A 568 37.99 14.16 -7.58
C ASN A 568 37.28 14.73 -8.82
N SER A 569 35.99 15.07 -8.74
CA SER A 569 35.30 15.83 -9.78
C SER A 569 35.84 17.25 -9.97
N VAL A 570 36.45 17.83 -8.92
CA VAL A 570 36.96 19.22 -8.90
C VAL A 570 38.42 19.32 -8.55
N TYR A 571 39.00 18.32 -7.86
CA TYR A 571 40.41 18.27 -7.46
C TYR A 571 41.04 16.92 -7.84
N ALA A 572 41.95 16.94 -8.77
CA ALA A 572 42.59 15.73 -9.32
C ALA A 572 43.40 14.96 -8.27
N GLY A 573 43.16 13.67 -8.20
CA GLY A 573 43.97 12.74 -7.40
C GLY A 573 45.21 12.28 -8.13
N LYS A 574 46.36 12.18 -7.47
CA LYS A 574 47.57 11.54 -8.01
C LYS A 574 47.27 10.08 -8.33
N SER A 575 47.78 9.59 -9.45
CA SER A 575 47.57 8.20 -9.93
C SER A 575 46.10 7.80 -10.06
N ALA A 576 45.20 8.74 -10.43
CA ALA A 576 43.75 8.51 -10.56
C ALA A 576 43.18 9.26 -11.76
N SER A 577 43.91 9.35 -12.84
CA SER A 577 43.52 10.13 -14.03
C SER A 577 42.21 9.63 -14.66
N ALA A 578 42.05 8.30 -14.85
CA ALA A 578 40.83 7.72 -15.42
C ALA A 578 39.62 7.98 -14.50
N TYR A 579 39.74 7.70 -13.21
CA TYR A 579 38.69 7.91 -12.23
C TYR A 579 38.30 9.40 -12.10
N SER A 580 39.30 10.31 -11.94
CA SER A 580 39.03 11.75 -11.80
C SER A 580 38.38 12.33 -13.03
N SER A 581 38.80 11.92 -14.24
CA SER A 581 38.17 12.37 -15.49
C SER A 581 36.72 11.92 -15.59
N ALA A 582 36.43 10.65 -15.25
CA ALA A 582 35.07 10.14 -15.25
C ALA A 582 34.17 10.85 -14.20
N LYS A 583 34.69 11.11 -13.00
CA LYS A 583 33.96 11.86 -11.95
C LYS A 583 33.73 13.34 -12.32
N ALA A 584 34.64 13.95 -13.08
CA ALA A 584 34.41 15.29 -13.62
C ALA A 584 33.32 15.29 -14.72
N LEU A 585 33.29 14.26 -15.58
CA LEU A 585 32.24 14.05 -16.56
C LEU A 585 30.88 13.93 -15.89
N GLU A 586 30.72 13.09 -14.83
CA GLU A 586 29.46 12.97 -14.08
C GLU A 586 28.95 14.31 -13.56
N ALA A 587 29.81 15.10 -12.94
CA ALA A 587 29.42 16.41 -12.36
C ALA A 587 29.01 17.40 -13.46
N HIS A 588 29.60 17.32 -14.66
CA HIS A 588 29.20 18.17 -15.79
C HIS A 588 27.91 17.68 -16.44
N LEU A 589 27.75 16.35 -16.60
CA LEU A 589 26.54 15.73 -17.12
C LEU A 589 25.32 16.10 -16.25
N ALA A 590 25.46 16.05 -14.92
CA ALA A 590 24.40 16.48 -13.99
C ALA A 590 23.93 17.92 -14.26
N ARG A 591 24.85 18.85 -14.55
CA ARG A 591 24.50 20.24 -14.88
C ARG A 591 23.82 20.36 -16.25
N CYS A 592 24.23 19.58 -17.25
CA CYS A 592 23.54 19.53 -18.53
C CYS A 592 22.10 19.07 -18.38
N ILE A 593 21.87 17.98 -17.62
CA ILE A 593 20.53 17.45 -17.36
C ILE A 593 19.70 18.44 -16.52
N ALA A 594 20.32 19.14 -15.56
CA ALA A 594 19.65 20.18 -14.76
C ALA A 594 19.11 21.33 -15.63
N ALA A 595 19.88 21.73 -16.64
CA ALA A 595 19.48 22.79 -17.57
C ALA A 595 18.26 22.38 -18.42
N GLU A 596 18.18 21.12 -18.85
CA GLU A 596 17.06 20.61 -19.63
C GLU A 596 15.87 20.19 -18.76
N GLY A 597 16.12 19.68 -17.54
CA GLY A 597 15.10 19.14 -16.65
C GLY A 597 14.19 20.19 -16.01
N GLY A 598 14.65 21.44 -15.94
CA GLY A 598 13.95 22.51 -15.22
C GLY A 598 12.53 22.77 -15.73
N GLU A 599 12.29 22.72 -17.04
CA GLU A 599 10.96 22.89 -17.63
C GLU A 599 9.96 21.79 -17.25
N TYR A 600 10.46 20.59 -16.86
CA TYR A 600 9.67 19.45 -16.41
C TYR A 600 9.60 19.32 -14.87
N GLY A 601 10.14 20.30 -14.12
CA GLY A 601 10.24 20.23 -12.67
C GLY A 601 11.23 19.17 -12.17
N ILE A 602 12.18 18.74 -13.00
CA ILE A 602 13.21 17.76 -12.65
C ILE A 602 14.45 18.51 -12.18
N ARG A 603 14.83 18.29 -10.93
CA ARG A 603 16.05 18.88 -10.32
C ARG A 603 17.18 17.87 -10.36
N VAL A 604 18.40 18.31 -10.65
CA VAL A 604 19.58 17.45 -10.70
C VAL A 604 20.73 18.10 -9.94
N ASN A 605 21.23 17.42 -8.92
CA ASN A 605 22.31 17.94 -8.07
C ASN A 605 23.37 16.85 -7.84
N THR A 606 24.57 17.25 -7.47
CA THR A 606 25.71 16.36 -7.25
C THR A 606 26.23 16.49 -5.83
N ILE A 607 26.51 15.35 -5.19
CA ILE A 607 27.25 15.29 -3.93
C ILE A 607 28.68 14.85 -4.22
N LEU A 608 29.64 15.53 -3.60
CA LEU A 608 31.08 15.26 -3.75
C LEU A 608 31.64 14.72 -2.42
N PRO A 609 31.58 13.38 -2.20
CA PRO A 609 32.22 12.78 -1.05
C PRO A 609 33.77 12.79 -1.15
N ASP A 610 34.45 12.72 -0.01
CA ASP A 610 35.81 12.21 0.04
C ASP A 610 35.84 10.71 0.39
N ALA A 611 36.97 10.22 0.87
CA ALA A 611 37.15 8.81 1.16
C ALA A 611 36.19 8.29 2.26
N ILE A 612 35.30 7.40 1.86
CA ILE A 612 34.43 6.65 2.77
C ILE A 612 35.05 5.26 2.95
N LEU A 613 35.89 5.10 3.96
CA LEU A 613 36.63 3.86 4.17
C LEU A 613 35.77 2.78 4.83
N GLN A 614 34.93 3.13 5.76
CA GLN A 614 34.06 2.18 6.46
C GLN A 614 32.74 2.01 5.69
N GLY A 615 32.31 0.75 5.53
CA GLY A 615 31.05 0.41 4.86
C GLY A 615 31.07 0.52 3.33
N SER A 616 32.21 0.82 2.69
CA SER A 616 32.33 0.88 1.23
C SER A 616 33.15 -0.28 0.68
N ALA A 617 32.57 -1.04 -0.26
CA ALA A 617 33.22 -2.19 -0.93
C ALA A 617 34.46 -1.78 -1.75
N ILE A 618 34.57 -0.52 -2.17
CA ILE A 618 35.73 0.01 -2.94
C ILE A 618 37.04 -0.21 -2.16
N TRP A 619 36.99 -0.15 -0.84
CA TRP A 619 38.17 -0.30 0.02
C TRP A 619 38.49 -1.74 0.43
N ASN A 620 37.69 -2.71 0.01
CA ASN A 620 37.92 -4.14 0.29
C ASN A 620 38.87 -4.81 -0.74
N GLY A 621 39.20 -4.11 -1.85
CA GLY A 621 40.06 -4.62 -2.94
C GLY A 621 41.49 -4.04 -2.92
N SER A 622 42.17 -4.11 -4.06
CA SER A 622 43.52 -3.56 -4.27
C SER A 622 43.64 -2.05 -4.05
N TRP A 623 42.54 -1.33 -4.28
CA TRP A 623 42.45 0.13 -4.14
C TRP A 623 43.01 0.66 -2.81
N ARG A 624 42.75 -0.02 -1.69
CA ARG A 624 43.30 0.36 -0.38
C ARG A 624 44.82 0.36 -0.37
N ASN A 625 45.43 -0.71 -0.87
CA ASN A 625 46.87 -0.89 -0.94
C ASN A 625 47.52 0.07 -1.95
N GLU A 626 46.91 0.24 -3.10
CA GLU A 626 47.37 1.16 -4.16
C GLU A 626 47.35 2.63 -3.67
N ARG A 627 46.32 3.03 -2.93
CA ARG A 627 46.24 4.38 -2.36
C ARG A 627 47.25 4.59 -1.23
N ALA A 628 47.45 3.62 -0.36
CA ALA A 628 48.47 3.67 0.67
C ALA A 628 49.87 3.83 0.07
N ALA A 629 50.18 3.02 -0.95
CA ALA A 629 51.45 3.08 -1.69
C ALA A 629 51.61 4.47 -2.39
N ALA A 630 50.57 5.03 -3.02
CA ALA A 630 50.62 6.34 -3.65
C ALA A 630 50.91 7.48 -2.70
N TYR A 631 50.59 7.29 -1.41
CA TYR A 631 50.90 8.27 -0.33
C TYR A 631 52.16 7.92 0.47
N GLY A 632 52.76 6.77 0.22
CA GLY A 632 53.96 6.32 0.95
C GLY A 632 53.68 5.96 2.41
N ILE A 633 52.51 5.40 2.70
CA ILE A 633 52.07 5.00 4.05
C ILE A 633 51.56 3.55 4.03
N GLU A 634 51.41 2.95 5.21
CA GLU A 634 50.80 1.64 5.33
C GLU A 634 49.27 1.67 5.19
N PRO A 635 48.59 0.59 4.72
CA PRO A 635 47.15 0.58 4.50
C PRO A 635 46.30 0.84 5.73
N ASP A 636 46.75 0.51 6.92
CA ASP A 636 46.07 0.78 8.20
C ASP A 636 46.17 2.26 8.64
N GLN A 637 47.11 3.02 8.09
CA GLN A 637 47.25 4.44 8.34
C GLN A 637 46.34 5.32 7.47
N LEU A 638 45.68 4.77 6.44
CA LEU A 638 44.89 5.52 5.49
C LEU A 638 43.75 6.29 6.18
N GLU A 639 43.04 5.70 7.12
CA GLU A 639 41.90 6.32 7.78
C GLU A 639 42.33 7.61 8.51
N GLU A 640 43.43 7.53 9.28
CA GLU A 640 44.01 8.67 9.99
C GLU A 640 44.58 9.70 9.01
N TYR A 641 45.19 9.27 7.91
CA TYR A 641 45.69 10.18 6.85
C TYR A 641 44.54 10.97 6.25
N TYR A 642 43.42 10.31 5.88
CA TYR A 642 42.26 10.99 5.31
C TYR A 642 41.60 11.91 6.33
N ARG A 643 41.47 11.50 7.59
CA ARG A 643 40.96 12.31 8.68
C ARG A 643 41.74 13.61 8.86
N LYS A 644 43.08 13.52 8.91
CA LYS A 644 43.98 14.67 9.15
C LYS A 644 43.96 15.71 8.03
N ARG A 645 43.60 15.35 6.82
CA ARG A 645 43.56 16.31 5.68
C ARG A 645 42.28 17.09 5.59
N THR A 646 41.25 16.74 6.34
CA THR A 646 39.99 17.48 6.40
C THR A 646 40.10 18.62 7.42
N THR A 647 39.45 19.76 7.11
CA THR A 647 39.46 20.92 8.03
C THR A 647 38.80 20.62 9.38
N LEU A 648 37.73 19.78 9.35
CA LEU A 648 36.99 19.37 10.56
C LEU A 648 37.69 18.24 11.33
N LEU A 649 38.75 17.63 10.77
CA LEU A 649 39.47 16.48 11.33
C LEU A 649 38.56 15.27 11.63
N VAL A 650 37.63 14.98 10.72
CA VAL A 650 36.61 13.91 10.82
C VAL A 650 36.75 12.87 9.71
N ASN A 651 36.27 11.67 9.97
CA ASN A 651 36.00 10.65 8.95
C ASN A 651 34.59 10.85 8.39
N ILE A 652 34.41 10.49 7.12
CA ILE A 652 33.10 10.55 6.42
C ILE A 652 32.55 9.14 6.34
N TYR A 653 31.27 9.01 6.65
CA TYR A 653 30.53 7.73 6.67
C TYR A 653 29.41 7.72 5.63
N PRO A 654 28.94 6.53 5.21
CA PRO A 654 27.80 6.43 4.28
C PRO A 654 26.56 7.21 4.73
N ARG A 655 26.27 7.23 6.03
CA ARG A 655 25.15 7.98 6.61
C ARG A 655 25.22 9.50 6.37
N ASP A 656 26.44 10.06 6.34
CA ASP A 656 26.64 11.49 6.12
C ASP A 656 26.27 11.87 4.68
N ILE A 657 26.56 10.97 3.74
CA ILE A 657 26.18 11.12 2.34
C ILE A 657 24.66 10.92 2.18
N ALA A 658 24.08 9.95 2.87
CA ALA A 658 22.63 9.70 2.85
C ALA A 658 21.83 10.93 3.32
N GLU A 659 22.30 11.70 4.31
CA GLU A 659 21.67 12.95 4.73
C GLU A 659 21.72 14.03 3.61
N GLY A 660 22.85 14.15 2.93
CA GLY A 660 22.95 15.06 1.78
C GLY A 660 22.05 14.66 0.62
N ILE A 661 21.92 13.36 0.35
CA ILE A 661 20.98 12.81 -0.63
C ILE A 661 19.55 13.15 -0.21
N ALA A 662 19.19 12.89 1.05
CA ALA A 662 17.87 13.20 1.59
C ALA A 662 17.55 14.70 1.47
N PHE A 663 18.51 15.60 1.73
CA PHE A 663 18.34 17.04 1.52
C PHE A 663 18.00 17.35 0.05
N PHE A 664 18.79 16.88 -0.92
CA PHE A 664 18.53 17.16 -2.34
C PHE A 664 17.25 16.47 -2.87
N ALA A 665 16.85 15.34 -2.29
CA ALA A 665 15.63 14.64 -2.65
C ALA A 665 14.36 15.27 -2.03
N SER A 666 14.51 16.09 -0.98
CA SER A 666 13.41 16.67 -0.22
C SER A 666 12.86 17.95 -0.84
N SER A 667 11.72 18.42 -0.31
CA SER A 667 11.13 19.74 -0.60
C SER A 667 12.01 20.89 -0.11
N LYS A 668 12.90 20.65 0.86
CA LYS A 668 13.81 21.67 1.42
C LYS A 668 14.78 22.23 0.37
N SER A 669 15.05 21.48 -0.69
CA SER A 669 15.90 21.90 -1.81
C SER A 669 15.13 22.16 -3.12
N GLU A 670 13.83 22.44 -3.04
CA GLU A 670 12.95 22.61 -4.23
C GLU A 670 13.41 23.74 -5.20
N LYS A 671 14.15 24.69 -4.72
CA LYS A 671 14.72 25.80 -5.53
C LYS A 671 16.19 25.56 -5.92
N THR A 672 16.71 24.32 -5.77
CA THR A 672 18.13 24.01 -6.00
C THR A 672 18.26 22.96 -7.09
N THR A 673 18.94 23.33 -8.20
CA THR A 673 19.32 22.42 -9.29
C THR A 673 20.68 22.82 -9.85
N GLY A 674 21.44 21.88 -10.43
CA GLY A 674 22.79 22.13 -10.96
C GLY A 674 23.86 22.34 -9.87
N CYS A 675 23.53 22.18 -8.60
CA CYS A 675 24.42 22.42 -7.47
C CYS A 675 25.39 21.23 -7.27
N MET A 676 26.61 21.56 -6.84
CA MET A 676 27.57 20.60 -6.32
C MET A 676 27.79 20.88 -4.83
N MET A 677 27.54 19.90 -3.97
CA MET A 677 27.71 19.99 -2.53
C MET A 677 28.80 19.02 -2.06
N THR A 678 29.84 19.55 -1.40
CA THR A 678 30.88 18.73 -0.80
C THR A 678 30.41 18.19 0.56
N ILE A 679 30.60 16.90 0.77
CA ILE A 679 30.47 16.23 2.07
C ILE A 679 31.78 15.46 2.30
N ASP A 680 32.83 16.19 2.64
CA ASP A 680 34.21 15.72 2.66
C ASP A 680 34.99 16.15 3.93
N GLY A 681 34.30 16.70 4.93
CA GLY A 681 34.92 17.23 6.14
C GLY A 681 35.71 18.52 5.92
N GLY A 682 35.57 19.12 4.73
CA GLY A 682 36.27 20.34 4.34
C GLY A 682 37.71 20.06 3.86
N VAL A 683 37.86 19.44 2.69
CA VAL A 683 39.16 19.30 2.01
C VAL A 683 39.46 20.60 1.28
N PRO A 684 40.44 21.44 1.77
CA PRO A 684 40.62 22.82 1.25
C PRO A 684 40.91 22.89 -0.27
N ALA A 685 41.62 21.87 -0.79
CA ALA A 685 41.94 21.82 -2.23
C ALA A 685 40.72 21.51 -3.12
N ALA A 686 39.63 21.01 -2.56
CA ALA A 686 38.41 20.67 -3.25
C ALA A 686 37.25 21.69 -3.02
N PHE A 687 37.53 22.82 -2.38
CA PHE A 687 36.50 23.83 -2.20
C PHE A 687 36.01 24.35 -3.57
N THR A 688 34.71 24.18 -3.81
CA THR A 688 34.06 24.70 -5.03
C THR A 688 33.89 26.21 -4.91
N ARG A 689 34.18 26.91 -5.99
CA ARG A 689 34.05 28.38 -6.09
C ARG A 689 32.93 28.74 -7.01
#